data_3be47b21dc9640dbf2b7438f5012151b
#
_entry.id   3be47b21dc9640dbf2b7438f5012151b
#
_cell.length_a   1.000
_cell.length_b   1.000
_cell.length_c   1.000
_cell.angle_alpha   90.00
_cell.angle_beta   90.00
_cell.angle_gamma   90.00
#
_symmetry.space_group_name_H-M   'P 1'
#
loop_
_entity.id
_entity.type
_entity.pdbx_description
1 polymer ?
#
loop_
_entity_poly.entity_id
_entity_poly.type
_entity_poly.pdbx_seq_one_letter_code
_entity_poly.pdbx_strand_id
1 'polypeptide(L)'
;MDVLATYLDHTFSSDRDERASAEQYLEQGTWPQNDVDGSFGTMLAQILCVPTATISVSTRQAAAIALKKYVRKRWSLYFDTFLSSHADENGAQRAADAAPLEAKQRIRAMLLVSLYDAERKVRCQASDLLSIICSCDFPDHFPELLPTLHAYLRSYALDDPRAPDKVHGAMKFLTDLVHVELDENQLLMVAQELVPVLQDLLTGVDGRITPHTKARCINVFHQCLTSMYMAKDTYTEAVEKMTAHYLPTWLQGMQVLLEAFIYNASAEAASERFMWEEVGLKHQIVSFLGTASHFTSIFQAYAPALVQLVVSNLRAYVPLFIASELQRSVFPPLMLDGDSDVVCTVPALAESCLLFLMRQLRSKTMRQICVRDGIGGDGIATDMLNEILLLMRTYAQATREDIETWDSDVDVYVEQDDADNVQAGLRPTTADLMESMLDTFPLPVLRLCRAWVDEPLLNENDSVRVDEMDLETAWVPLEAKLWLMGSTHEAVSEILLDREEPDLLSIPNMLERLVLPNVSMHAPAYLCGRCFIVSSQYVEALPEDVARKIFLAAMETIHAPDELVSLQVKLSAVRAICNIQREKPEVTKHDGGTVLKQFGGLLPNATHSTLVLILETIEAFIPQRTTTSDLDLATLIYTVHAVLKVWYSHTMDPSVELSVSYVLQTLVQCPIAGCREHTVRVCMEALAPCLAVEQEELSLAPSAAAMIRSVLQVADAASLSPVVPTLFPRVAAYMLVADDVEAMQNLIQSLVMILDKCPDTVLACSDERGVAAIQVMLHIIERVLCMDEQMCGNALGKFLVTIFVQAGQQLAPVMAALLHALVAKLAHATTSECAWTLLYALAFLMAHHADAVVKQLDSTYMDRGESALVLFVRRWLADVGYVTTPDVLRVHIQGLVQLFMHWTPSLEALYVDGDVLPAPDDRIMTRSRVKSRKYA
;
A
#
# COMPACT_ATOMS: atom_id res chain seq x y z
N MET A 1 -39.98 -4.74 -28.46
CA MET A 1 -38.80 -3.86 -28.40
C MET A 1 -39.11 -2.54 -27.70
N ASP A 2 -40.12 -1.78 -28.11
CA ASP A 2 -40.39 -0.44 -27.57
C ASP A 2 -40.69 -0.45 -26.05
N VAL A 3 -41.49 -1.43 -25.57
CA VAL A 3 -41.79 -1.57 -24.14
C VAL A 3 -40.52 -1.87 -23.33
N LEU A 4 -39.65 -2.74 -23.83
CA LEU A 4 -38.39 -3.08 -23.17
C LEU A 4 -37.43 -1.87 -23.18
N ALA A 5 -37.35 -1.13 -24.26
CA ALA A 5 -36.57 0.09 -24.36
C ALA A 5 -37.04 1.16 -23.35
N THR A 6 -38.36 1.29 -23.14
CA THR A 6 -38.90 2.21 -22.12
C THR A 6 -38.49 1.83 -20.70
N TYR A 7 -38.57 0.53 -20.34
CA TYR A 7 -38.09 0.09 -19.02
C TYR A 7 -36.57 0.29 -18.83
N LEU A 8 -35.79 0.05 -19.88
CA LEU A 8 -34.33 0.31 -19.84
C LEU A 8 -34.03 1.81 -19.68
N ASP A 9 -34.84 2.68 -20.30
CA ASP A 9 -34.71 4.14 -20.15
C ASP A 9 -35.08 4.58 -18.73
N HIS A 10 -36.11 3.99 -18.13
CA HIS A 10 -36.54 4.29 -16.76
C HIS A 10 -35.50 3.87 -15.68
N THR A 11 -34.54 2.98 -16.02
CA THR A 11 -33.44 2.69 -15.09
C THR A 11 -32.53 3.91 -14.79
N PHE A 12 -32.57 4.94 -15.62
CA PHE A 12 -31.87 6.22 -15.44
C PHE A 12 -32.78 7.36 -14.93
N SER A 13 -34.06 7.08 -14.62
CA SER A 13 -34.97 8.08 -14.10
C SER A 13 -34.44 8.68 -12.78
N SER A 14 -34.64 9.98 -12.59
CA SER A 14 -34.38 10.64 -11.30
C SER A 14 -35.40 10.22 -10.22
N ASP A 15 -36.55 9.70 -10.63
CA ASP A 15 -37.57 9.16 -9.74
C ASP A 15 -37.16 7.76 -9.22
N ARG A 16 -37.12 7.61 -7.90
CA ARG A 16 -36.71 6.36 -7.23
C ARG A 16 -37.70 5.21 -7.50
N ASP A 17 -38.98 5.50 -7.53
CA ASP A 17 -40.03 4.49 -7.67
C ASP A 17 -40.10 3.99 -9.11
N GLU A 18 -39.91 4.85 -10.10
CA GLU A 18 -39.77 4.45 -11.51
C GLU A 18 -38.56 3.57 -11.74
N ARG A 19 -37.39 3.96 -11.16
CA ARG A 19 -36.16 3.13 -11.23
C ARG A 19 -36.39 1.75 -10.63
N ALA A 20 -36.90 1.70 -9.39
CA ALA A 20 -37.12 0.45 -8.68
C ALA A 20 -38.10 -0.47 -9.44
N SER A 21 -39.17 0.10 -10.02
CA SER A 21 -40.11 -0.62 -10.84
C SER A 21 -39.49 -1.18 -12.13
N ALA A 22 -38.63 -0.38 -12.78
CA ALA A 22 -37.92 -0.81 -13.99
C ALA A 22 -36.91 -1.93 -13.70
N GLU A 23 -36.14 -1.80 -12.64
CA GLU A 23 -35.17 -2.82 -12.20
C GLU A 23 -35.89 -4.13 -11.82
N GLN A 24 -36.98 -4.03 -11.07
CA GLN A 24 -37.77 -5.20 -10.70
C GLN A 24 -38.37 -5.90 -11.94
N TYR A 25 -38.83 -5.13 -12.93
CA TYR A 25 -39.35 -5.70 -14.18
C TYR A 25 -38.26 -6.44 -14.98
N LEU A 26 -37.07 -5.87 -15.07
CA LEU A 26 -35.93 -6.48 -15.76
C LEU A 26 -35.39 -7.73 -15.08
N GLU A 27 -35.57 -7.86 -13.77
CA GLU A 27 -35.11 -9.02 -13.00
C GLU A 27 -36.17 -10.09 -12.78
N GLN A 28 -37.40 -9.69 -12.50
CA GLN A 28 -38.50 -10.57 -12.05
C GLN A 28 -39.75 -10.48 -12.91
N GLY A 29 -39.73 -9.70 -13.98
CA GLY A 29 -40.86 -9.56 -14.89
C GLY A 29 -41.20 -10.86 -15.62
N THR A 30 -42.41 -10.91 -16.15
CA THR A 30 -42.96 -12.11 -16.85
C THR A 30 -42.08 -12.54 -18.02
N TRP A 31 -41.41 -11.59 -18.67
CA TRP A 31 -40.56 -11.85 -19.83
C TRP A 31 -39.23 -12.54 -19.45
N PRO A 32 -38.42 -11.99 -18.50
CA PRO A 32 -37.22 -12.68 -18.08
C PRO A 32 -37.47 -14.08 -17.49
N GLN A 33 -38.59 -14.25 -16.79
CA GLN A 33 -38.91 -15.53 -16.16
C GLN A 33 -39.36 -16.62 -17.15
N ASN A 34 -40.04 -16.25 -18.24
CA ASN A 34 -40.58 -17.18 -19.23
C ASN A 34 -39.72 -17.27 -20.51
N ASP A 35 -38.47 -16.83 -20.50
CA ASP A 35 -37.58 -16.79 -21.66
C ASP A 35 -37.05 -18.19 -22.04
N VAL A 36 -37.88 -19.09 -22.48
CA VAL A 36 -37.51 -20.45 -22.86
C VAL A 36 -36.78 -20.47 -24.20
N ASP A 37 -37.16 -19.56 -25.15
CA ASP A 37 -36.63 -19.47 -26.53
C ASP A 37 -35.45 -18.49 -26.67
N GLY A 38 -34.98 -17.84 -25.59
CA GLY A 38 -33.89 -16.84 -25.62
C GLY A 38 -34.27 -15.52 -26.28
N SER A 39 -35.58 -15.25 -26.40
CA SER A 39 -36.09 -14.03 -27.06
C SER A 39 -35.75 -12.77 -26.26
N PHE A 40 -35.74 -12.83 -24.92
CA PHE A 40 -35.38 -11.71 -24.05
C PHE A 40 -33.93 -11.27 -24.24
N GLY A 41 -32.99 -12.21 -24.18
CA GLY A 41 -31.57 -11.94 -24.45
C GLY A 41 -31.35 -11.43 -25.88
N THR A 42 -32.04 -11.97 -26.85
CA THR A 42 -31.96 -11.54 -28.24
C THR A 42 -32.47 -10.10 -28.43
N MET A 43 -33.58 -9.73 -27.75
CA MET A 43 -34.10 -8.35 -27.83
C MET A 43 -33.17 -7.35 -27.13
N LEU A 44 -32.55 -7.69 -26.02
CA LEU A 44 -31.53 -6.87 -25.37
C LEU A 44 -30.35 -6.59 -26.33
N ALA A 45 -29.86 -7.63 -27.02
CA ALA A 45 -28.81 -7.50 -28.00
C ALA A 45 -29.26 -6.65 -29.21
N GLN A 46 -30.50 -6.78 -29.65
CA GLN A 46 -31.07 -5.95 -30.70
C GLN A 46 -31.11 -4.46 -30.31
N ILE A 47 -31.56 -4.13 -29.08
CA ILE A 47 -31.57 -2.76 -28.57
C ILE A 47 -30.15 -2.19 -28.53
N LEU A 48 -29.19 -2.98 -28.09
CA LEU A 48 -27.78 -2.58 -28.07
C LEU A 48 -27.27 -2.20 -29.47
N CYS A 49 -27.63 -2.95 -30.48
CA CYS A 49 -27.16 -2.79 -31.86
C CYS A 49 -27.89 -1.72 -32.68
N VAL A 50 -29.00 -1.16 -32.19
CA VAL A 50 -29.78 -0.15 -32.95
C VAL A 50 -29.00 1.17 -32.99
N PRO A 51 -28.93 1.86 -34.14
CA PRO A 51 -28.29 3.16 -34.25
C PRO A 51 -28.84 4.21 -33.28
N THR A 52 -28.00 5.08 -32.77
CA THR A 52 -28.34 6.12 -31.80
C THR A 52 -29.43 7.10 -32.27
N ALA A 53 -29.61 7.25 -33.57
CA ALA A 53 -30.69 8.05 -34.11
C ALA A 53 -32.11 7.53 -33.75
N THR A 54 -32.22 6.26 -33.36
CA THR A 54 -33.49 5.61 -33.03
C THR A 54 -33.66 5.37 -31.52
N ILE A 55 -32.57 5.00 -30.82
CA ILE A 55 -32.57 4.70 -29.38
C ILE A 55 -31.40 5.46 -28.72
N SER A 56 -31.62 6.02 -27.53
CA SER A 56 -30.58 6.79 -26.83
C SER A 56 -29.37 5.92 -26.45
N VAL A 57 -28.19 6.52 -26.33
CA VAL A 57 -26.98 5.83 -25.92
C VAL A 57 -27.13 5.23 -24.51
N SER A 58 -27.79 5.93 -23.59
CA SER A 58 -28.08 5.46 -22.24
C SER A 58 -28.93 4.20 -22.22
N THR A 59 -30.00 4.17 -23.03
CA THR A 59 -30.87 2.99 -23.13
C THR A 59 -30.09 1.79 -23.73
N ARG A 60 -29.22 2.03 -24.70
CA ARG A 60 -28.35 1.00 -25.28
C ARG A 60 -27.34 0.46 -24.24
N GLN A 61 -26.80 1.34 -23.38
CA GLN A 61 -25.94 0.92 -22.26
C GLN A 61 -26.70 0.09 -21.22
N ALA A 62 -27.94 0.50 -20.85
CA ALA A 62 -28.78 -0.29 -19.95
C ALA A 62 -29.05 -1.69 -20.53
N ALA A 63 -29.31 -1.76 -21.84
CA ALA A 63 -29.49 -3.04 -22.55
C ALA A 63 -28.23 -3.93 -22.45
N ALA A 64 -27.03 -3.35 -22.58
CA ALA A 64 -25.78 -4.08 -22.42
C ALA A 64 -25.60 -4.62 -21.00
N ILE A 65 -25.89 -3.81 -19.97
CA ILE A 65 -25.80 -4.23 -18.57
C ILE A 65 -26.80 -5.35 -18.26
N ALA A 66 -28.03 -5.21 -18.75
CA ALA A 66 -29.06 -6.25 -18.62
C ALA A 66 -28.66 -7.55 -19.35
N LEU A 67 -28.08 -7.42 -20.56
CA LEU A 67 -27.58 -8.55 -21.32
C LEU A 67 -26.40 -9.24 -20.61
N LYS A 68 -25.52 -8.48 -19.95
CA LYS A 68 -24.42 -9.05 -19.15
C LYS A 68 -24.94 -9.89 -17.97
N LYS A 69 -25.97 -9.40 -17.27
CA LYS A 69 -26.68 -10.17 -16.23
C LYS A 69 -27.34 -11.42 -16.80
N TYR A 70 -27.96 -11.29 -17.98
CA TYR A 70 -28.58 -12.42 -18.69
C TYR A 70 -27.55 -13.49 -19.07
N VAL A 71 -26.42 -13.11 -19.68
CA VAL A 71 -25.34 -14.02 -20.06
C VAL A 71 -24.82 -14.79 -18.83
N ARG A 72 -24.55 -14.12 -17.73
CA ARG A 72 -24.07 -14.77 -16.53
C ARG A 72 -25.08 -15.74 -15.89
N LYS A 73 -26.39 -15.46 -16.03
CA LYS A 73 -27.45 -16.30 -15.43
C LYS A 73 -27.92 -17.43 -16.33
N ARG A 74 -27.80 -17.34 -17.67
CA ARG A 74 -28.45 -18.27 -18.63
C ARG A 74 -27.56 -18.76 -19.77
N TRP A 75 -26.29 -18.32 -19.81
CA TRP A 75 -25.47 -18.69 -20.96
C TRP A 75 -24.80 -20.05 -20.81
N SER A 76 -24.13 -20.32 -19.69
CA SER A 76 -23.33 -21.52 -19.52
C SER A 76 -23.43 -22.07 -18.12
N LEU A 77 -23.41 -23.42 -18.01
CA LEU A 77 -23.34 -24.16 -16.76
C LEU A 77 -22.06 -23.91 -15.96
N TYR A 78 -21.06 -23.28 -16.57
CA TYR A 78 -19.77 -22.99 -15.92
C TYR A 78 -19.76 -21.68 -15.12
N PHE A 79 -20.80 -20.83 -15.25
CA PHE A 79 -20.86 -19.61 -14.45
C PHE A 79 -21.40 -19.89 -13.06
N ASP A 80 -20.70 -19.42 -12.03
CA ASP A 80 -21.09 -19.55 -10.62
C ASP A 80 -22.49 -18.97 -10.34
N THR A 81 -22.83 -17.87 -11.01
CA THR A 81 -24.17 -17.27 -10.93
C THR A 81 -25.25 -18.15 -11.54
N PHE A 82 -24.95 -18.92 -12.56
CA PHE A 82 -25.86 -19.90 -13.12
C PHE A 82 -26.03 -21.07 -12.12
N LEU A 83 -24.94 -21.62 -11.61
CA LEU A 83 -24.94 -22.71 -10.66
C LEU A 83 -25.68 -22.37 -9.36
N SER A 84 -25.47 -21.16 -8.83
CA SER A 84 -26.13 -20.70 -7.60
C SER A 84 -27.63 -20.45 -7.80
N SER A 85 -28.06 -19.98 -8.99
CA SER A 85 -29.46 -19.75 -9.32
C SER A 85 -30.26 -21.03 -9.49
N HIS A 86 -29.62 -22.16 -9.78
CA HIS A 86 -30.21 -23.43 -10.11
C HIS A 86 -29.71 -24.56 -9.19
N ALA A 87 -29.30 -24.22 -7.95
CA ALA A 87 -28.66 -25.15 -7.03
C ALA A 87 -29.53 -26.37 -6.71
N ASP A 88 -30.87 -26.21 -6.64
CA ASP A 88 -31.83 -27.24 -6.29
C ASP A 88 -32.30 -28.10 -7.47
N GLU A 89 -31.85 -27.77 -8.71
CA GLU A 89 -32.28 -28.46 -9.92
C GLU A 89 -31.35 -29.63 -10.28
N ASN A 90 -31.93 -30.66 -10.89
CA ASN A 90 -31.11 -31.76 -11.45
C ASN A 90 -30.38 -31.32 -12.74
N GLY A 91 -29.32 -32.00 -13.14
CA GLY A 91 -28.48 -31.60 -14.27
C GLY A 91 -29.21 -31.51 -15.62
N ALA A 92 -30.29 -32.31 -15.82
CA ALA A 92 -31.11 -32.28 -17.04
C ALA A 92 -31.99 -31.00 -17.11
N GLN A 93 -32.50 -30.56 -15.95
CA GLN A 93 -33.30 -29.34 -15.86
C GLN A 93 -32.44 -28.10 -16.01
N ARG A 94 -31.25 -28.05 -15.38
CA ARG A 94 -30.23 -26.99 -15.58
C ARG A 94 -29.86 -26.83 -17.06
N ALA A 95 -29.67 -27.90 -17.78
CA ALA A 95 -29.38 -27.86 -19.21
C ALA A 95 -30.53 -27.32 -20.06
N ALA A 96 -31.79 -27.53 -19.63
CA ALA A 96 -32.97 -27.02 -20.29
C ALA A 96 -33.19 -25.51 -20.07
N ASP A 97 -32.68 -24.97 -18.95
CA ASP A 97 -32.78 -23.54 -18.61
C ASP A 97 -31.68 -22.68 -19.20
N ALA A 98 -30.66 -23.28 -19.80
CA ALA A 98 -29.66 -22.55 -20.57
C ALA A 98 -30.24 -21.98 -21.88
N ALA A 99 -29.77 -20.79 -22.27
CA ALA A 99 -30.22 -20.14 -23.50
C ALA A 99 -30.01 -21.04 -24.72
N PRO A 100 -31.01 -21.13 -25.62
CA PRO A 100 -30.93 -21.95 -26.84
C PRO A 100 -29.78 -21.57 -27.77
N LEU A 101 -29.20 -22.55 -28.47
CA LEU A 101 -28.04 -22.32 -29.34
C LEU A 101 -28.33 -21.26 -30.42
N GLU A 102 -29.54 -21.25 -31.00
CA GLU A 102 -29.94 -20.25 -32.02
C GLU A 102 -29.95 -18.82 -31.47
N ALA A 103 -30.41 -18.64 -30.21
CA ALA A 103 -30.39 -17.34 -29.56
C ALA A 103 -28.94 -16.90 -29.26
N LYS A 104 -28.09 -17.80 -28.77
CA LYS A 104 -26.67 -17.56 -28.58
C LYS A 104 -25.96 -17.11 -29.86
N GLN A 105 -26.20 -17.82 -30.97
CA GLN A 105 -25.64 -17.46 -32.30
C GLN A 105 -26.08 -16.07 -32.75
N ARG A 106 -27.38 -15.71 -32.59
CA ARG A 106 -27.87 -14.38 -32.91
C ARG A 106 -27.24 -13.29 -32.06
N ILE A 107 -27.15 -13.50 -30.76
CA ILE A 107 -26.53 -12.56 -29.82
C ILE A 107 -25.06 -12.35 -30.16
N ARG A 108 -24.27 -13.40 -30.40
CA ARG A 108 -22.87 -13.32 -30.80
C ARG A 108 -22.69 -12.53 -32.11
N ALA A 109 -23.50 -12.82 -33.12
CA ALA A 109 -23.44 -12.12 -34.39
C ALA A 109 -23.72 -10.62 -34.25
N MET A 110 -24.71 -10.24 -33.43
CA MET A 110 -25.02 -8.83 -33.15
C MET A 110 -23.90 -8.13 -32.36
N LEU A 111 -23.30 -8.78 -31.36
CA LEU A 111 -22.20 -8.24 -30.59
C LEU A 111 -20.95 -8.01 -31.45
N LEU A 112 -20.63 -8.93 -32.38
CA LEU A 112 -19.52 -8.74 -33.33
C LEU A 112 -19.71 -7.49 -34.21
N VAL A 113 -20.93 -7.21 -34.66
CA VAL A 113 -21.25 -5.98 -35.42
C VAL A 113 -21.11 -4.74 -34.51
N SER A 114 -21.45 -4.85 -33.23
CA SER A 114 -21.36 -3.73 -32.28
C SER A 114 -19.91 -3.37 -31.89
N LEU A 115 -18.93 -4.20 -32.21
CA LEU A 115 -17.51 -3.88 -32.00
C LEU A 115 -17.04 -2.64 -32.78
N TYR A 116 -17.71 -2.32 -33.91
CA TYR A 116 -17.40 -1.13 -34.71
C TYR A 116 -18.58 -0.13 -34.77
N ASP A 117 -19.38 -0.06 -33.71
CA ASP A 117 -20.43 0.94 -33.57
C ASP A 117 -19.83 2.36 -33.52
N ALA A 118 -20.61 3.35 -33.96
CA ALA A 118 -20.18 4.75 -33.89
C ALA A 118 -19.98 5.25 -32.46
N GLU A 119 -20.76 4.70 -31.52
CA GLU A 119 -20.73 5.10 -30.11
C GLU A 119 -19.73 4.29 -29.30
N ARG A 120 -18.73 4.96 -28.73
CA ARG A 120 -17.69 4.37 -27.91
C ARG A 120 -18.23 3.45 -26.79
N LYS A 121 -19.21 3.97 -26.02
CA LYS A 121 -19.77 3.24 -24.88
C LYS A 121 -20.39 1.91 -25.28
N VAL A 122 -20.94 1.84 -26.47
CA VAL A 122 -21.50 0.61 -27.06
C VAL A 122 -20.39 -0.36 -27.47
N ARG A 123 -19.32 0.12 -28.11
CA ARG A 123 -18.17 -0.71 -28.49
C ARG A 123 -17.54 -1.37 -27.26
N CYS A 124 -17.28 -0.60 -26.19
CA CYS A 124 -16.70 -1.12 -24.94
C CYS A 124 -17.60 -2.20 -24.31
N GLN A 125 -18.92 -1.95 -24.24
CA GLN A 125 -19.85 -2.93 -23.69
C GLN A 125 -19.95 -4.21 -24.54
N ALA A 126 -19.88 -4.07 -25.85
CA ALA A 126 -19.88 -5.23 -26.76
C ALA A 126 -18.61 -6.07 -26.62
N SER A 127 -17.44 -5.42 -26.47
CA SER A 127 -16.15 -6.06 -26.22
C SER A 127 -16.17 -6.86 -24.92
N ASP A 128 -16.60 -6.24 -23.84
CA ASP A 128 -16.69 -6.87 -22.51
C ASP A 128 -17.67 -8.07 -22.50
N LEU A 129 -18.83 -7.92 -23.13
CA LEU A 129 -19.79 -9.01 -23.27
C LEU A 129 -19.23 -10.19 -24.09
N LEU A 130 -18.57 -9.91 -25.20
CA LEU A 130 -17.95 -10.95 -26.02
C LEU A 130 -16.83 -11.66 -25.28
N SER A 131 -16.02 -10.94 -24.49
CA SER A 131 -14.96 -11.55 -23.68
C SER A 131 -15.53 -12.51 -22.64
N ILE A 132 -16.63 -12.15 -21.97
CA ILE A 132 -17.35 -13.04 -21.05
C ILE A 132 -17.91 -14.27 -21.78
N ILE A 133 -18.47 -14.11 -22.99
CA ILE A 133 -18.97 -15.23 -23.77
C ILE A 133 -17.84 -16.15 -24.22
N CYS A 134 -16.72 -15.59 -24.64
CA CYS A 134 -15.55 -16.32 -25.10
C CYS A 134 -14.92 -17.19 -24.03
N SER A 135 -14.94 -16.76 -22.76
CA SER A 135 -14.42 -17.61 -21.66
C SER A 135 -15.10 -18.98 -21.57
N CYS A 136 -16.31 -19.13 -22.13
CA CYS A 136 -17.06 -20.37 -22.11
C CYS A 136 -17.20 -21.01 -23.51
N ASP A 137 -17.33 -20.19 -24.56
CA ASP A 137 -17.70 -20.67 -25.89
C ASP A 137 -16.52 -20.82 -26.85
N PHE A 138 -15.40 -20.13 -26.61
CA PHE A 138 -14.24 -20.19 -27.51
C PHE A 138 -13.30 -21.35 -27.10
N PRO A 139 -12.77 -22.12 -28.07
CA PRO A 139 -13.01 -22.07 -29.51
C PRO A 139 -14.19 -22.92 -29.98
N ASP A 140 -14.61 -23.94 -29.23
CA ASP A 140 -15.43 -25.07 -29.70
C ASP A 140 -16.86 -24.69 -30.12
N HIS A 141 -17.44 -23.74 -29.40
CA HIS A 141 -18.82 -23.31 -29.60
C HIS A 141 -18.92 -21.96 -30.31
N PHE A 142 -17.79 -21.29 -30.62
CA PHE A 142 -17.73 -20.01 -31.31
C PHE A 142 -16.72 -20.01 -32.48
N PRO A 143 -16.88 -20.90 -33.49
CA PRO A 143 -15.89 -21.05 -34.57
C PRO A 143 -15.84 -19.81 -35.48
N GLU A 144 -16.90 -18.96 -35.56
CA GLU A 144 -16.94 -17.76 -36.38
C GLU A 144 -16.09 -16.61 -35.90
N LEU A 145 -15.62 -16.66 -34.64
CA LEU A 145 -14.92 -15.55 -33.98
C LEU A 145 -13.65 -15.14 -34.73
N LEU A 146 -12.66 -16.04 -34.79
CA LEU A 146 -11.36 -15.75 -35.42
C LEU A 146 -11.47 -15.36 -36.90
N PRO A 147 -12.27 -16.08 -37.77
CA PRO A 147 -12.49 -15.64 -39.14
C PRO A 147 -13.07 -14.23 -39.25
N THR A 148 -13.98 -13.85 -38.35
CA THR A 148 -14.60 -12.50 -38.38
C THR A 148 -13.60 -11.44 -37.97
N LEU A 149 -12.84 -11.67 -36.92
CA LEU A 149 -11.78 -10.74 -36.46
C LEU A 149 -10.69 -10.58 -37.53
N HIS A 150 -10.28 -11.67 -38.15
CA HIS A 150 -9.36 -11.67 -39.27
C HIS A 150 -9.86 -10.82 -40.43
N ALA A 151 -11.16 -10.92 -40.79
CA ALA A 151 -11.76 -10.08 -41.80
C ALA A 151 -11.80 -8.61 -41.41
N TYR A 152 -12.05 -8.29 -40.14
CA TYR A 152 -12.03 -6.92 -39.62
C TYR A 152 -10.62 -6.33 -39.68
N LEU A 153 -9.61 -7.05 -39.25
CA LEU A 153 -8.22 -6.60 -39.30
C LEU A 153 -7.70 -6.38 -40.73
N ARG A 154 -8.19 -7.12 -41.70
CA ARG A 154 -7.86 -6.96 -43.15
C ARG A 154 -8.71 -5.92 -43.90
N SER A 155 -9.61 -5.24 -43.22
CA SER A 155 -10.53 -4.29 -43.86
C SER A 155 -9.82 -3.14 -44.58
N TYR A 156 -8.63 -2.72 -44.17
CA TYR A 156 -7.81 -1.75 -44.92
C TYR A 156 -7.40 -2.29 -46.32
N ALA A 157 -6.99 -3.56 -46.37
CA ALA A 157 -6.58 -4.18 -47.63
C ALA A 157 -7.75 -4.38 -48.60
N LEU A 158 -8.98 -4.36 -48.11
CA LEU A 158 -10.22 -4.51 -48.88
C LEU A 158 -10.84 -3.15 -49.22
N ASP A 159 -10.18 -2.03 -48.96
CA ASP A 159 -10.68 -0.66 -49.17
C ASP A 159 -12.07 -0.38 -48.54
N ASP A 160 -12.33 -1.02 -47.40
CA ASP A 160 -13.58 -0.80 -46.67
C ASP A 160 -13.59 0.64 -46.08
N PRO A 161 -14.62 1.42 -46.33
CA PRO A 161 -14.73 2.78 -45.77
C PRO A 161 -14.82 2.83 -44.25
N ARG A 162 -15.21 1.73 -43.63
CA ARG A 162 -15.27 1.55 -42.16
C ARG A 162 -14.06 0.80 -41.57
N ALA A 163 -12.98 0.65 -42.37
CA ALA A 163 -11.77 -0.04 -41.93
C ALA A 163 -11.22 0.45 -40.58
N PRO A 164 -11.09 1.78 -40.31
CA PRO A 164 -10.61 2.27 -39.04
C PRO A 164 -11.46 1.72 -37.88
N ASP A 165 -12.77 1.87 -37.93
CA ASP A 165 -13.68 1.42 -36.86
C ASP A 165 -13.58 -0.09 -36.63
N LYS A 166 -13.56 -0.89 -37.70
CA LYS A 166 -13.48 -2.35 -37.64
C LYS A 166 -12.16 -2.82 -37.03
N VAL A 167 -11.03 -2.27 -37.48
CA VAL A 167 -9.71 -2.62 -36.99
C VAL A 167 -9.58 -2.23 -35.53
N HIS A 168 -9.97 -1.00 -35.16
CA HIS A 168 -9.89 -0.55 -33.78
C HIS A 168 -10.81 -1.35 -32.84
N GLY A 169 -12.04 -1.65 -33.28
CA GLY A 169 -12.96 -2.49 -32.48
C GLY A 169 -12.47 -3.92 -32.30
N ALA A 170 -11.90 -4.53 -33.35
CA ALA A 170 -11.28 -5.85 -33.24
C ALA A 170 -10.08 -5.86 -32.30
N MET A 171 -9.20 -4.84 -32.35
CA MET A 171 -8.05 -4.72 -31.47
C MET A 171 -8.46 -4.53 -30.02
N LYS A 172 -9.48 -3.70 -29.75
CA LYS A 172 -10.02 -3.54 -28.39
C LYS A 172 -10.50 -4.88 -27.83
N PHE A 173 -11.30 -5.60 -28.60
CA PHE A 173 -11.79 -6.89 -28.21
C PHE A 173 -10.66 -7.92 -28.00
N LEU A 174 -9.63 -7.93 -28.85
CA LEU A 174 -8.49 -8.83 -28.71
C LEU A 174 -7.69 -8.52 -27.44
N THR A 175 -7.52 -7.26 -27.09
CA THR A 175 -6.88 -6.87 -25.82
C THR A 175 -7.69 -7.39 -24.64
N ASP A 176 -9.02 -7.18 -24.64
CA ASP A 176 -9.90 -7.66 -23.57
C ASP A 176 -9.93 -9.21 -23.51
N LEU A 177 -9.93 -9.88 -24.66
CA LEU A 177 -9.93 -11.34 -24.73
C LEU A 177 -8.66 -11.98 -24.15
N VAL A 178 -7.50 -11.38 -24.41
CA VAL A 178 -6.22 -11.90 -23.89
C VAL A 178 -6.07 -11.61 -22.39
N HIS A 179 -6.75 -10.60 -21.85
CA HIS A 179 -6.84 -10.37 -20.40
C HIS A 179 -7.73 -11.39 -19.67
N VAL A 180 -8.68 -12.03 -20.37
CA VAL A 180 -9.41 -13.17 -19.82
C VAL A 180 -8.44 -14.35 -19.75
N GLU A 181 -8.51 -15.16 -18.70
CA GLU A 181 -7.69 -16.37 -18.55
C GLU A 181 -8.00 -17.38 -19.66
N LEU A 182 -7.32 -17.24 -20.80
CA LEU A 182 -7.36 -18.19 -21.90
C LEU A 182 -6.50 -19.40 -21.54
N ASP A 183 -6.98 -20.61 -21.87
CA ASP A 183 -6.14 -21.79 -21.80
C ASP A 183 -5.03 -21.78 -22.87
N GLU A 184 -4.05 -22.70 -22.75
CA GLU A 184 -2.93 -22.78 -23.68
C GLU A 184 -3.38 -22.91 -25.14
N ASN A 185 -4.34 -23.79 -25.42
CA ASN A 185 -4.80 -24.05 -26.79
C ASN A 185 -5.49 -22.82 -27.37
N GLN A 186 -6.33 -22.15 -26.59
CA GLN A 186 -6.99 -20.91 -26.95
C GLN A 186 -5.97 -19.81 -27.28
N LEU A 187 -4.97 -19.59 -26.40
CA LEU A 187 -3.91 -18.61 -26.60
C LEU A 187 -3.08 -18.91 -27.85
N LEU A 188 -2.71 -20.18 -28.06
CA LEU A 188 -1.96 -20.63 -29.24
C LEU A 188 -2.76 -20.40 -30.53
N MET A 189 -4.06 -20.72 -30.54
CA MET A 189 -4.92 -20.47 -31.71
C MET A 189 -5.03 -18.98 -32.03
N VAL A 190 -5.26 -18.14 -31.03
CA VAL A 190 -5.30 -16.68 -31.20
C VAL A 190 -3.98 -16.16 -31.76
N ALA A 191 -2.85 -16.57 -31.18
CA ALA A 191 -1.53 -16.14 -31.64
C ALA A 191 -1.21 -16.61 -33.08
N GLN A 192 -1.47 -17.86 -33.40
CA GLN A 192 -1.18 -18.41 -34.73
C GLN A 192 -1.98 -17.75 -35.86
N GLU A 193 -3.26 -17.44 -35.62
CA GLU A 193 -4.15 -16.88 -36.63
C GLU A 193 -4.02 -15.36 -36.76
N LEU A 194 -3.80 -14.64 -35.68
CA LEU A 194 -3.90 -13.18 -35.65
C LEU A 194 -2.54 -12.46 -35.63
N VAL A 195 -1.48 -13.01 -35.05
CA VAL A 195 -0.15 -12.36 -35.00
C VAL A 195 0.38 -12.03 -36.41
N PRO A 196 0.26 -12.92 -37.43
CA PRO A 196 0.69 -12.57 -38.79
C PRO A 196 -0.07 -11.38 -39.38
N VAL A 197 -1.38 -11.26 -39.12
CA VAL A 197 -2.21 -10.15 -39.61
C VAL A 197 -1.86 -8.85 -38.92
N LEU A 198 -1.61 -8.87 -37.60
CA LEU A 198 -1.14 -7.73 -36.85
C LEU A 198 0.24 -7.26 -37.37
N GLN A 199 1.11 -8.21 -37.73
CA GLN A 199 2.41 -7.91 -38.33
C GLN A 199 2.28 -7.26 -39.70
N ASP A 200 1.33 -7.71 -40.56
CA ASP A 200 1.03 -7.10 -41.86
C ASP A 200 0.56 -5.65 -41.69
N LEU A 201 -0.30 -5.37 -40.67
CA LEU A 201 -0.71 -4.03 -40.31
C LEU A 201 0.45 -3.17 -39.80
N LEU A 202 1.32 -3.72 -38.97
CA LEU A 202 2.46 -3.01 -38.40
C LEU A 202 3.47 -2.59 -39.47
N THR A 203 3.74 -3.45 -40.45
CA THR A 203 4.68 -3.23 -41.54
C THR A 203 4.04 -2.53 -42.77
N GLY A 204 2.74 -2.36 -42.74
CA GLY A 204 1.99 -1.77 -43.85
C GLY A 204 2.42 -0.33 -44.14
N VAL A 205 2.61 -0.02 -45.44
CA VAL A 205 3.04 1.28 -45.94
C VAL A 205 1.85 2.18 -46.30
N ASP A 206 0.64 1.71 -46.03
CA ASP A 206 -0.59 2.43 -46.29
C ASP A 206 -0.69 3.65 -45.36
N GLY A 207 -0.73 4.85 -45.93
CA GLY A 207 -0.80 6.11 -45.16
C GLY A 207 -2.08 6.28 -44.35
N ARG A 208 -3.06 5.37 -44.48
CA ARG A 208 -4.26 5.29 -43.62
C ARG A 208 -3.99 4.60 -42.29
N ILE A 209 -2.88 3.84 -42.15
CA ILE A 209 -2.50 3.17 -40.93
C ILE A 209 -1.69 4.16 -40.09
N THR A 210 -2.34 4.75 -39.09
CA THR A 210 -1.76 5.77 -38.23
C THR A 210 -0.78 5.18 -37.18
N PRO A 211 0.08 5.98 -36.54
CA PRO A 211 0.88 5.52 -35.42
C PRO A 211 0.04 4.93 -34.29
N HIS A 212 -1.14 5.48 -34.03
CA HIS A 212 -2.07 4.95 -33.04
C HIS A 212 -2.54 3.52 -33.38
N THR A 213 -2.88 3.25 -34.66
CA THR A 213 -3.24 1.90 -35.11
C THR A 213 -2.07 0.93 -34.89
N LYS A 214 -0.84 1.34 -35.20
CA LYS A 214 0.37 0.53 -34.96
C LYS A 214 0.60 0.27 -33.47
N ALA A 215 0.39 1.27 -32.63
CA ALA A 215 0.49 1.12 -31.17
C ALA A 215 -0.48 0.05 -30.64
N ARG A 216 -1.71 0.04 -31.13
CA ARG A 216 -2.71 -0.98 -30.76
C ARG A 216 -2.33 -2.38 -31.23
N CYS A 217 -1.74 -2.52 -32.43
CA CYS A 217 -1.19 -3.83 -32.86
C CYS A 217 -0.13 -4.35 -31.90
N ILE A 218 0.76 -3.44 -31.46
CA ILE A 218 1.81 -3.80 -30.51
C ILE A 218 1.22 -4.15 -29.15
N ASN A 219 0.21 -3.41 -28.69
CA ASN A 219 -0.46 -3.68 -27.43
C ASN A 219 -1.06 -5.10 -27.41
N VAL A 220 -1.82 -5.48 -28.45
CA VAL A 220 -2.39 -6.84 -28.54
C VAL A 220 -1.30 -7.90 -28.46
N PHE A 221 -0.20 -7.76 -29.22
CA PHE A 221 0.90 -8.71 -29.17
C PHE A 221 1.65 -8.68 -27.84
N HIS A 222 1.79 -7.51 -27.22
CA HIS A 222 2.37 -7.36 -25.89
C HIS A 222 1.58 -8.15 -24.84
N GLN A 223 0.24 -8.08 -24.87
CA GLN A 223 -0.61 -8.85 -23.97
C GLN A 223 -0.45 -10.36 -24.20
N CYS A 224 -0.41 -10.80 -25.47
CA CYS A 224 -0.12 -12.20 -25.79
C CYS A 224 1.25 -12.64 -25.22
N LEU A 225 2.29 -11.80 -25.38
CA LEU A 225 3.63 -12.12 -24.88
C LEU A 225 3.68 -12.16 -23.34
N THR A 226 2.95 -11.29 -22.67
CA THR A 226 2.80 -11.29 -21.21
C THR A 226 2.13 -12.58 -20.73
N SER A 227 1.04 -13.00 -21.37
CA SER A 227 0.36 -14.26 -21.04
C SER A 227 1.27 -15.48 -21.28
N MET A 228 2.04 -15.49 -22.38
CA MET A 228 3.05 -16.52 -22.63
C MET A 228 4.14 -16.53 -21.56
N TYR A 229 4.59 -15.37 -21.10
CA TYR A 229 5.58 -15.29 -20.03
C TYR A 229 5.04 -15.83 -18.70
N MET A 230 3.80 -15.56 -18.35
CA MET A 230 3.16 -16.10 -17.15
C MET A 230 2.97 -17.63 -17.23
N ALA A 231 2.68 -18.15 -18.43
CA ALA A 231 2.47 -19.58 -18.68
C ALA A 231 3.75 -20.38 -18.93
N LYS A 232 4.93 -19.75 -18.99
CA LYS A 232 6.19 -20.38 -19.43
C LYS A 232 6.63 -21.60 -18.62
N ASP A 233 6.36 -21.60 -17.30
CA ASP A 233 6.78 -22.68 -16.41
C ASP A 233 5.87 -23.92 -16.56
N THR A 234 4.61 -23.69 -16.94
CA THR A 234 3.63 -24.75 -17.17
C THR A 234 3.74 -25.33 -18.59
N TYR A 235 4.02 -24.48 -19.60
CA TYR A 235 3.99 -24.84 -21.02
C TYR A 235 5.31 -24.51 -21.74
N THR A 236 6.42 -24.82 -21.14
CA THR A 236 7.78 -24.42 -21.54
C THR A 236 8.06 -24.64 -23.03
N GLU A 237 7.80 -25.85 -23.56
CA GLU A 237 8.14 -26.21 -24.97
C GLU A 237 7.29 -25.40 -25.98
N ALA A 238 6.01 -25.17 -25.69
CA ALA A 238 5.11 -24.42 -26.57
C ALA A 238 5.50 -22.95 -26.59
N VAL A 239 5.75 -22.36 -25.44
CA VAL A 239 6.17 -20.96 -25.31
C VAL A 239 7.53 -20.73 -25.98
N GLU A 240 8.51 -21.62 -25.79
CA GLU A 240 9.81 -21.52 -26.45
C GLU A 240 9.71 -21.59 -27.98
N LYS A 241 8.87 -22.46 -28.53
CA LYS A 241 8.66 -22.57 -29.98
C LYS A 241 7.99 -21.30 -30.54
N MET A 242 6.96 -20.82 -29.86
CA MET A 242 6.21 -19.61 -30.29
C MET A 242 7.09 -18.37 -30.24
N THR A 243 7.77 -18.15 -29.14
CA THR A 243 8.64 -16.98 -28.96
C THR A 243 9.84 -17.03 -29.90
N ALA A 244 10.46 -18.20 -30.12
CA ALA A 244 11.52 -18.34 -31.11
C ALA A 244 11.08 -18.06 -32.55
N HIS A 245 9.81 -18.30 -32.86
CA HIS A 245 9.28 -18.06 -34.22
C HIS A 245 8.91 -16.58 -34.43
N TYR A 246 8.17 -15.95 -33.51
CA TYR A 246 7.61 -14.62 -33.73
C TYR A 246 8.48 -13.48 -33.20
N LEU A 247 9.10 -13.65 -32.02
CA LEU A 247 9.75 -12.55 -31.31
C LEU A 247 10.92 -11.89 -32.08
N PRO A 248 11.79 -12.62 -32.83
CA PRO A 248 12.85 -11.99 -33.60
C PRO A 248 12.35 -10.99 -34.63
N THR A 249 11.30 -11.33 -35.37
CA THR A 249 10.73 -10.46 -36.40
C THR A 249 10.08 -9.21 -35.79
N TRP A 250 9.39 -9.39 -34.67
CA TRP A 250 8.80 -8.26 -33.93
C TRP A 250 9.87 -7.33 -33.36
N LEU A 251 10.96 -7.87 -32.78
CA LEU A 251 12.08 -7.06 -32.28
C LEU A 251 12.75 -6.24 -33.38
N GLN A 252 12.94 -6.81 -34.57
CA GLN A 252 13.41 -6.06 -35.75
C GLN A 252 12.43 -4.95 -36.15
N GLY A 253 11.13 -5.25 -36.17
CA GLY A 253 10.10 -4.25 -36.46
C GLY A 253 10.10 -3.11 -35.44
N MET A 254 10.26 -3.43 -34.14
CA MET A 254 10.36 -2.41 -33.10
C MET A 254 11.60 -1.54 -33.25
N GLN A 255 12.75 -2.14 -33.63
CA GLN A 255 13.97 -1.39 -33.92
C GLN A 255 13.75 -0.36 -35.04
N VAL A 256 13.17 -0.78 -36.17
CA VAL A 256 12.88 0.14 -37.28
C VAL A 256 11.92 1.24 -36.87
N LEU A 257 10.88 0.94 -36.10
CA LEU A 257 9.92 1.93 -35.63
C LEU A 257 10.52 2.90 -34.60
N LEU A 258 11.48 2.45 -33.78
CA LEU A 258 12.20 3.34 -32.83
C LEU A 258 13.18 4.26 -33.56
N GLU A 259 13.81 3.80 -34.63
CA GLU A 259 14.71 4.62 -35.47
C GLU A 259 13.98 5.73 -36.23
N ALA A 260 12.72 5.49 -36.59
CA ALA A 260 11.90 6.46 -37.31
C ALA A 260 11.36 7.52 -36.35
N PHE A 261 11.79 8.76 -36.50
CA PHE A 261 11.25 9.91 -35.78
C PHE A 261 10.33 10.71 -36.72
N ILE A 262 9.09 10.88 -36.27
CA ILE A 262 8.09 11.71 -36.94
C ILE A 262 8.11 13.11 -36.30
N TYR A 263 8.40 13.19 -35.00
CA TYR A 263 8.53 14.46 -34.30
C TYR A 263 9.84 15.17 -34.70
N ASN A 264 9.65 16.26 -35.37
CA ASN A 264 10.72 17.22 -35.63
C ASN A 264 10.20 18.59 -35.21
N ALA A 265 10.78 19.17 -34.15
CA ALA A 265 10.38 20.48 -33.62
C ALA A 265 10.38 21.62 -34.66
N SER A 266 11.05 21.41 -35.81
CA SER A 266 11.10 22.35 -36.94
C SER A 266 10.14 22.04 -38.09
N ALA A 267 9.34 20.96 -38.01
CA ALA A 267 8.40 20.58 -39.06
C ALA A 267 7.02 21.19 -38.82
N GLU A 268 6.69 22.27 -39.53
CA GLU A 268 5.41 22.98 -39.50
C GLU A 268 4.19 22.16 -39.93
N ALA A 269 4.32 20.86 -40.27
CA ALA A 269 3.31 20.14 -41.02
C ALA A 269 2.76 18.85 -40.41
N ALA A 270 3.30 18.32 -39.31
CA ALA A 270 2.62 17.21 -38.64
C ALA A 270 1.46 17.75 -37.83
N SER A 271 0.23 17.24 -38.02
CA SER A 271 -0.87 17.65 -37.16
C SER A 271 -0.49 17.30 -35.68
N GLU A 272 -0.84 18.19 -34.78
CA GLU A 272 -0.59 17.99 -33.33
C GLU A 272 -1.04 16.60 -32.86
N ARG A 273 -2.16 16.11 -33.39
CA ARG A 273 -2.67 14.76 -33.16
C ARG A 273 -1.66 13.68 -33.55
N PHE A 274 -1.00 13.79 -34.70
CA PHE A 274 -0.07 12.77 -35.19
C PHE A 274 1.19 12.67 -34.32
N MET A 275 1.64 13.79 -33.77
CA MET A 275 2.74 13.85 -32.82
C MET A 275 2.42 13.07 -31.55
N TRP A 276 1.23 13.24 -30.96
CA TRP A 276 0.84 12.52 -29.76
C TRP A 276 0.58 11.03 -30.03
N GLU A 277 0.05 10.67 -31.19
CA GLU A 277 -0.06 9.28 -31.63
C GLU A 277 1.30 8.60 -31.74
N GLU A 278 2.35 9.35 -32.16
CA GLU A 278 3.73 8.84 -32.17
C GLU A 278 4.26 8.62 -30.77
N VAL A 279 4.03 9.52 -29.83
CA VAL A 279 4.40 9.35 -28.41
C VAL A 279 3.79 8.05 -27.87
N GLY A 280 2.50 7.81 -28.13
CA GLY A 280 1.83 6.58 -27.74
C GLY A 280 2.41 5.32 -28.39
N LEU A 281 2.79 5.41 -29.67
CA LEU A 281 3.45 4.31 -30.37
C LEU A 281 4.80 3.97 -29.70
N LYS A 282 5.65 4.99 -29.43
CA LYS A 282 6.95 4.78 -28.81
C LYS A 282 6.80 4.23 -27.39
N HIS A 283 5.85 4.77 -26.59
CA HIS A 283 5.53 4.24 -25.27
C HIS A 283 5.18 2.75 -25.33
N GLN A 284 4.28 2.36 -26.26
CA GLN A 284 3.86 0.97 -26.40
C GLN A 284 5.00 0.05 -26.86
N ILE A 285 5.90 0.54 -27.73
CA ILE A 285 7.09 -0.23 -28.13
C ILE A 285 7.98 -0.48 -26.93
N VAL A 286 8.30 0.54 -26.12
CA VAL A 286 9.21 0.39 -25.00
C VAL A 286 8.60 -0.52 -23.91
N SER A 287 7.30 -0.39 -23.65
CA SER A 287 6.58 -1.28 -22.74
C SER A 287 6.66 -2.74 -23.19
N PHE A 288 6.46 -3.01 -24.48
CA PHE A 288 6.66 -4.33 -25.08
C PHE A 288 8.09 -4.84 -24.91
N LEU A 289 9.11 -4.00 -25.16
CA LEU A 289 10.52 -4.37 -24.97
C LEU A 289 10.84 -4.75 -23.53
N GLY A 290 10.17 -4.12 -22.55
CA GLY A 290 10.26 -4.48 -21.14
C GLY A 290 9.88 -5.95 -20.91
N THR A 291 8.74 -6.39 -21.45
CA THR A 291 8.29 -7.80 -21.36
C THR A 291 9.15 -8.74 -22.21
N ALA A 292 9.51 -8.33 -23.43
CA ALA A 292 10.35 -9.12 -24.33
C ALA A 292 11.73 -9.43 -23.72
N SER A 293 12.26 -8.54 -22.88
CA SER A 293 13.55 -8.71 -22.22
C SER A 293 13.62 -9.91 -21.27
N HIS A 294 12.48 -10.44 -20.83
CA HIS A 294 12.42 -11.68 -20.04
C HIS A 294 12.82 -12.93 -20.84
N PHE A 295 12.69 -12.90 -22.18
CA PHE A 295 13.12 -13.95 -23.08
C PHE A 295 14.59 -13.74 -23.48
N THR A 296 15.47 -13.83 -22.50
CA THR A 296 16.89 -13.43 -22.58
C THR A 296 17.66 -14.08 -23.72
N SER A 297 17.40 -15.38 -24.04
CA SER A 297 18.08 -16.12 -25.10
C SER A 297 17.90 -15.50 -26.49
N ILE A 298 16.76 -14.87 -26.75
CA ILE A 298 16.43 -14.21 -28.01
C ILE A 298 16.81 -12.71 -27.91
N PHE A 299 16.42 -12.07 -26.82
CA PHE A 299 16.53 -10.63 -26.64
C PHE A 299 17.97 -10.10 -26.67
N GLN A 300 18.94 -10.86 -26.11
CA GLN A 300 20.36 -10.44 -26.02
C GLN A 300 20.99 -10.04 -27.34
N ALA A 301 20.54 -10.64 -28.47
CA ALA A 301 21.06 -10.29 -29.78
C ALA A 301 20.67 -8.88 -30.23
N TYR A 302 19.56 -8.35 -29.74
CA TYR A 302 18.99 -7.04 -30.09
C TYR A 302 19.28 -5.96 -29.04
N ALA A 303 19.59 -6.37 -27.82
CA ALA A 303 19.73 -5.47 -26.66
C ALA A 303 20.67 -4.27 -26.89
N PRO A 304 21.88 -4.40 -27.52
CA PRO A 304 22.77 -3.27 -27.71
C PRO A 304 22.15 -2.13 -28.54
N ALA A 305 21.52 -2.49 -29.66
CA ALA A 305 20.88 -1.52 -30.54
C ALA A 305 19.63 -0.90 -29.89
N LEU A 306 18.83 -1.73 -29.21
CA LEU A 306 17.59 -1.27 -28.54
C LEU A 306 17.89 -0.31 -27.39
N VAL A 307 18.91 -0.58 -26.58
CA VAL A 307 19.32 0.34 -25.48
C VAL A 307 19.73 1.70 -26.07
N GLN A 308 20.54 1.71 -27.12
CA GLN A 308 20.94 2.97 -27.77
C GLN A 308 19.74 3.74 -28.33
N LEU A 309 18.80 3.02 -28.96
CA LEU A 309 17.59 3.64 -29.51
C LEU A 309 16.66 4.20 -28.44
N VAL A 310 16.51 3.49 -27.32
CA VAL A 310 15.70 3.97 -26.18
C VAL A 310 16.30 5.25 -25.60
N VAL A 311 17.62 5.31 -25.40
CA VAL A 311 18.30 6.55 -24.94
C VAL A 311 18.16 7.68 -25.97
N SER A 312 18.28 7.36 -27.27
CA SER A 312 18.07 8.34 -28.34
C SER A 312 16.64 8.90 -28.38
N ASN A 313 15.65 8.05 -28.12
CA ASN A 313 14.25 8.48 -27.98
C ASN A 313 14.06 9.37 -26.74
N LEU A 314 14.56 8.98 -25.57
CA LEU A 314 14.53 9.84 -24.38
C LEU A 314 15.08 11.25 -24.69
N ARG A 315 16.23 11.32 -25.34
CA ARG A 315 16.83 12.61 -25.76
C ARG A 315 15.94 13.39 -26.70
N ALA A 316 15.37 12.73 -27.72
CA ALA A 316 14.57 13.38 -28.74
C ALA A 316 13.29 14.01 -28.20
N TYR A 317 12.69 13.43 -27.15
CA TYR A 317 11.46 13.94 -26.54
C TYR A 317 11.65 14.94 -25.40
N VAL A 318 12.89 15.30 -25.02
CA VAL A 318 13.18 16.36 -24.03
C VAL A 318 12.51 17.69 -24.37
N PRO A 319 12.61 18.22 -25.62
CA PRO A 319 11.94 19.49 -25.96
C PRO A 319 10.41 19.42 -25.77
N LEU A 320 9.79 18.31 -26.10
CA LEU A 320 8.35 18.13 -25.92
C LEU A 320 7.98 18.02 -24.45
N PHE A 321 8.77 17.32 -23.63
CA PHE A 321 8.63 17.27 -22.18
C PHE A 321 8.66 18.67 -21.55
N ILE A 322 9.65 19.48 -21.93
CA ILE A 322 9.75 20.85 -21.44
C ILE A 322 8.52 21.67 -21.85
N ALA A 323 8.09 21.56 -23.12
CA ALA A 323 6.97 22.32 -23.63
C ALA A 323 5.62 21.89 -23.01
N SER A 324 5.39 20.59 -22.77
CA SER A 324 4.13 20.07 -22.21
C SER A 324 4.07 20.15 -20.69
N GLU A 325 5.11 19.69 -19.99
CA GLU A 325 5.06 19.48 -18.54
C GLU A 325 5.60 20.67 -17.74
N LEU A 326 6.65 21.33 -18.24
CA LEU A 326 7.28 22.45 -17.52
C LEU A 326 6.68 23.80 -17.92
N GLN A 327 6.46 24.05 -19.22
CA GLN A 327 5.98 25.32 -19.73
C GLN A 327 4.48 25.35 -19.99
N ARG A 328 3.84 24.17 -20.15
CA ARG A 328 2.43 24.02 -20.57
C ARG A 328 2.07 24.85 -21.83
N SER A 329 3.01 24.94 -22.75
CA SER A 329 2.80 25.62 -24.05
C SER A 329 2.14 24.69 -25.07
N VAL A 330 2.21 23.37 -24.87
CA VAL A 330 1.59 22.35 -25.72
C VAL A 330 0.87 21.36 -24.81
N PHE A 331 -0.35 20.96 -25.20
CA PHE A 331 -1.18 20.06 -24.42
C PHE A 331 -1.45 18.75 -25.17
N PRO A 332 -1.42 17.58 -24.52
CA PRO A 332 -1.92 16.37 -25.12
C PRO A 332 -3.43 16.52 -25.40
N PRO A 333 -3.93 16.01 -26.53
CA PRO A 333 -5.35 16.03 -26.80
C PRO A 333 -6.10 15.25 -25.72
N LEU A 334 -7.24 15.78 -25.26
CA LEU A 334 -8.03 15.26 -24.14
C LEU A 334 -8.39 13.78 -24.28
N MET A 335 -8.53 13.26 -25.49
CA MET A 335 -8.58 11.83 -25.81
C MET A 335 -8.33 11.64 -27.31
N LEU A 336 -7.31 10.87 -27.68
CA LEU A 336 -7.07 10.49 -29.06
C LEU A 336 -8.12 9.50 -29.56
N ASP A 337 -8.46 8.52 -28.76
CA ASP A 337 -9.53 7.58 -28.97
C ASP A 337 -9.94 6.99 -27.62
N GLY A 338 -11.20 7.16 -27.28
CA GLY A 338 -11.67 6.80 -25.95
C GLY A 338 -11.74 5.31 -25.64
N ASP A 339 -11.54 4.43 -26.65
CA ASP A 339 -11.52 2.97 -26.49
C ASP A 339 -10.10 2.43 -26.39
N SER A 340 -9.09 3.30 -26.45
CA SER A 340 -7.70 2.92 -26.51
C SER A 340 -7.09 2.83 -25.13
N ASP A 341 -6.41 1.72 -24.84
CA ASP A 341 -5.55 1.56 -23.66
C ASP A 341 -4.13 2.13 -23.89
N VAL A 342 -3.91 2.80 -25.04
CA VAL A 342 -2.63 3.40 -25.42
C VAL A 342 -2.49 4.77 -24.77
N VAL A 343 -1.53 4.90 -23.87
CA VAL A 343 -1.22 6.18 -23.21
C VAL A 343 -0.32 7.01 -24.11
N CYS A 344 -0.72 8.25 -24.39
CA CYS A 344 -0.07 9.18 -25.30
C CYS A 344 0.49 10.41 -24.57
N THR A 345 1.23 10.22 -23.47
CA THR A 345 1.88 11.30 -22.71
C THR A 345 3.40 11.12 -22.68
N VAL A 346 4.14 12.21 -22.63
CA VAL A 346 5.60 12.16 -22.58
C VAL A 346 6.11 11.60 -21.27
N PRO A 347 5.52 11.92 -20.11
CA PRO A 347 5.89 11.28 -18.85
C PRO A 347 5.79 9.75 -18.89
N ALA A 348 4.71 9.18 -19.42
CA ALA A 348 4.55 7.73 -19.52
C ALA A 348 5.58 7.08 -20.47
N LEU A 349 5.90 7.74 -21.60
CA LEU A 349 6.98 7.30 -22.49
C LEU A 349 8.34 7.32 -21.77
N ALA A 350 8.66 8.41 -21.10
CA ALA A 350 9.92 8.56 -20.38
C ALA A 350 10.05 7.53 -19.25
N GLU A 351 8.99 7.35 -18.45
CA GLU A 351 8.94 6.35 -17.39
C GLU A 351 9.18 4.94 -17.93
N SER A 352 8.50 4.54 -19.01
CA SER A 352 8.71 3.24 -19.66
C SER A 352 10.16 3.07 -20.14
N CYS A 353 10.76 4.12 -20.69
CA CYS A 353 12.17 4.10 -21.10
C CYS A 353 13.11 3.88 -19.91
N LEU A 354 12.89 4.59 -18.80
CA LEU A 354 13.69 4.46 -17.58
C LEU A 354 13.54 3.07 -16.96
N LEU A 355 12.32 2.55 -16.85
CA LEU A 355 12.05 1.19 -16.40
C LEU A 355 12.72 0.12 -17.27
N PHE A 356 12.71 0.31 -18.60
CA PHE A 356 13.44 -0.56 -19.51
C PHE A 356 14.95 -0.51 -19.26
N LEU A 357 15.55 0.67 -19.12
CA LEU A 357 16.97 0.84 -18.81
C LEU A 357 17.32 0.19 -17.47
N MET A 358 16.50 0.37 -16.44
CA MET A 358 16.68 -0.25 -15.12
C MET A 358 16.73 -1.78 -15.20
N ARG A 359 15.82 -2.39 -15.98
CA ARG A 359 15.83 -3.86 -16.21
C ARG A 359 17.11 -4.32 -16.93
N GLN A 360 17.72 -3.48 -17.79
CA GLN A 360 18.91 -3.84 -18.52
C GLN A 360 20.22 -3.66 -17.73
N LEU A 361 20.23 -2.90 -16.63
CA LEU A 361 21.44 -2.52 -15.88
C LEU A 361 22.37 -3.69 -15.54
N ARG A 362 21.81 -4.82 -15.09
CA ARG A 362 22.57 -6.03 -14.72
C ARG A 362 23.05 -6.85 -15.90
N SER A 363 22.68 -6.51 -17.14
CA SER A 363 23.09 -7.23 -18.35
C SER A 363 24.55 -6.94 -18.70
N LYS A 364 25.22 -7.93 -19.32
CA LYS A 364 26.57 -7.73 -19.86
C LYS A 364 26.62 -6.60 -20.90
N THR A 365 25.56 -6.48 -21.69
CA THR A 365 25.39 -5.44 -22.69
C THR A 365 25.45 -4.06 -22.07
N MET A 366 24.67 -3.81 -21.02
CA MET A 366 24.62 -2.51 -20.37
C MET A 366 25.96 -2.16 -19.73
N ARG A 367 26.63 -3.12 -19.10
CA ARG A 367 27.97 -2.92 -18.53
C ARG A 367 28.99 -2.50 -19.60
N GLN A 368 28.98 -3.14 -20.77
CA GLN A 368 29.88 -2.81 -21.87
C GLN A 368 29.59 -1.43 -22.50
N ILE A 369 28.33 -1.01 -22.50
CA ILE A 369 27.91 0.28 -23.05
C ILE A 369 28.24 1.42 -22.07
N CYS A 370 28.03 1.21 -20.78
CA CYS A 370 28.10 2.26 -19.75
C CYS A 370 29.49 2.44 -19.17
N VAL A 371 30.33 1.40 -19.14
CA VAL A 371 31.63 1.42 -18.46
C VAL A 371 32.71 0.78 -19.30
N ARG A 372 33.88 1.43 -19.38
CA ARG A 372 35.10 0.86 -19.95
C ARG A 372 36.02 0.38 -18.84
N ASP A 373 36.79 -0.66 -19.11
CA ASP A 373 37.80 -1.14 -18.18
C ASP A 373 38.86 -0.06 -17.87
N GLY A 374 38.98 0.30 -16.60
CA GLY A 374 39.99 1.23 -16.10
C GLY A 374 41.22 0.52 -15.55
N ILE A 375 42.31 1.27 -15.40
CA ILE A 375 43.55 0.81 -14.75
C ILE A 375 43.22 0.68 -13.24
N GLY A 376 43.23 -0.55 -12.69
CA GLY A 376 42.95 -0.77 -11.26
C GLY A 376 41.63 -1.50 -10.98
N GLY A 377 40.85 -1.82 -12.02
CA GLY A 377 39.54 -2.52 -11.85
C GLY A 377 38.36 -1.57 -11.64
N ASP A 378 38.62 -0.28 -11.46
CA ASP A 378 37.57 0.75 -11.36
C ASP A 378 37.17 1.16 -12.77
N GLY A 379 35.92 0.91 -13.13
CA GLY A 379 35.43 1.26 -14.46
C GLY A 379 35.41 2.78 -14.71
N ILE A 380 35.61 3.17 -15.98
CA ILE A 380 35.49 4.57 -16.41
C ILE A 380 34.13 4.74 -17.09
N ALA A 381 33.38 5.77 -16.66
CA ALA A 381 32.14 6.15 -17.30
C ALA A 381 32.31 6.44 -18.79
N THR A 382 31.38 5.94 -19.60
CA THR A 382 31.29 6.30 -21.02
C THR A 382 30.37 7.51 -21.20
N ASP A 383 30.40 8.09 -22.42
CA ASP A 383 29.47 9.18 -22.80
C ASP A 383 28.01 8.74 -22.65
N MET A 384 27.70 7.45 -22.86
CA MET A 384 26.37 6.90 -22.70
C MET A 384 25.90 6.92 -21.23
N LEU A 385 26.75 6.55 -20.27
CA LEU A 385 26.42 6.62 -18.86
C LEU A 385 26.16 8.07 -18.42
N ASN A 386 27.03 8.98 -18.84
CA ASN A 386 26.85 10.41 -18.58
C ASN A 386 25.53 10.93 -19.17
N GLU A 387 25.21 10.52 -20.39
CA GLU A 387 23.98 10.91 -21.07
C GLU A 387 22.72 10.41 -20.34
N ILE A 388 22.69 9.15 -19.92
CA ILE A 388 21.58 8.61 -19.15
C ILE A 388 21.37 9.44 -17.87
N LEU A 389 22.43 9.75 -17.14
CA LEU A 389 22.33 10.56 -15.92
C LEU A 389 21.84 12.00 -16.20
N LEU A 390 22.27 12.61 -17.30
CA LEU A 390 21.77 13.93 -17.69
C LEU A 390 20.28 13.91 -18.06
N LEU A 391 19.83 12.86 -18.76
CA LEU A 391 18.41 12.67 -19.08
C LEU A 391 17.57 12.42 -17.83
N MET A 392 18.07 11.58 -16.90
CA MET A 392 17.40 11.37 -15.62
C MET A 392 17.22 12.68 -14.86
N ARG A 393 18.26 13.54 -14.77
CA ARG A 393 18.17 14.86 -14.16
C ARG A 393 17.13 15.75 -14.85
N THR A 394 16.99 15.64 -16.17
CA THR A 394 16.00 16.41 -16.92
C THR A 394 14.58 15.96 -16.63
N TYR A 395 14.34 14.66 -16.62
CA TYR A 395 13.02 14.07 -16.35
C TYR A 395 12.64 14.02 -14.87
N ALA A 396 13.58 14.23 -13.96
CA ALA A 396 13.34 14.38 -12.53
C ALA A 396 12.84 15.78 -12.13
N GLN A 397 12.81 16.75 -13.06
CA GLN A 397 12.34 18.09 -12.79
C GLN A 397 10.89 18.11 -12.35
N ALA A 398 10.57 18.89 -11.32
CA ALA A 398 9.22 19.11 -10.86
C ALA A 398 8.37 19.73 -11.97
N THR A 399 7.27 19.09 -12.31
CA THR A 399 6.34 19.55 -13.34
C THR A 399 5.45 20.68 -12.80
N ARG A 400 4.74 21.37 -13.68
CA ARG A 400 3.72 22.34 -13.26
C ARG A 400 2.59 21.67 -12.48
N GLU A 401 2.26 20.43 -12.80
CA GLU A 401 1.25 19.65 -12.09
C GLU A 401 1.71 19.30 -10.67
N ASP A 402 2.99 18.91 -10.52
CA ASP A 402 3.58 18.67 -9.19
C ASP A 402 3.49 19.91 -8.31
N ILE A 403 3.89 21.07 -8.86
CA ILE A 403 3.88 22.36 -8.13
C ILE A 403 2.45 22.74 -7.72
N GLU A 404 1.48 22.65 -8.64
CA GLU A 404 0.07 22.94 -8.36
C GLU A 404 -0.51 21.98 -7.31
N THR A 405 -0.11 20.72 -7.37
CA THR A 405 -0.52 19.71 -6.38
C THR A 405 0.06 20.05 -5.00
N TRP A 406 1.34 20.39 -4.92
CA TRP A 406 2.00 20.80 -3.68
C TRP A 406 1.42 22.09 -3.09
N ASP A 407 1.01 23.02 -3.94
CA ASP A 407 0.35 24.27 -3.50
C ASP A 407 -1.04 24.01 -2.93
N SER A 408 -1.76 23.00 -3.46
CA SER A 408 -3.13 22.68 -3.06
C SER A 408 -3.21 21.68 -1.90
N ASP A 409 -2.23 20.79 -1.76
CA ASP A 409 -2.22 19.71 -0.77
C ASP A 409 -0.84 19.57 -0.12
N VAL A 410 -0.77 20.00 1.13
CA VAL A 410 0.46 19.97 1.94
C VAL A 410 0.87 18.55 2.30
N ASP A 411 -0.09 17.65 2.51
CA ASP A 411 0.20 16.28 2.89
C ASP A 411 0.90 15.54 1.75
N VAL A 412 0.47 15.73 0.51
CA VAL A 412 1.14 15.17 -0.68
C VAL A 412 2.60 15.68 -0.80
N TYR A 413 2.84 16.95 -0.47
CA TYR A 413 4.20 17.49 -0.46
C TYR A 413 5.10 16.84 0.60
N VAL A 414 4.57 16.58 1.78
CA VAL A 414 5.34 15.98 2.89
C VAL A 414 5.59 14.49 2.62
N GLU A 415 4.60 13.78 2.14
CA GLU A 415 4.64 12.33 1.89
C GLU A 415 5.58 11.93 0.75
N GLN A 416 5.89 12.84 -0.20
CA GLN A 416 6.82 12.52 -1.28
C GLN A 416 8.23 12.15 -0.82
N ASP A 417 8.63 12.57 0.38
CA ASP A 417 9.96 12.33 0.96
C ASP A 417 9.94 11.24 2.05
N ASP A 418 8.81 10.54 2.24
CA ASP A 418 8.71 9.45 3.21
C ASP A 418 9.15 8.13 2.57
N ALA A 419 10.12 7.46 3.21
CA ALA A 419 10.69 6.20 2.71
C ALA A 419 9.65 5.06 2.60
N ASP A 420 8.62 5.09 3.43
CA ASP A 420 7.56 4.06 3.45
C ASP A 420 6.47 4.30 2.40
N ASN A 421 6.44 5.45 1.75
CA ASN A 421 5.44 5.80 0.74
C ASN A 421 5.95 5.50 -0.67
N VAL A 422 5.57 4.34 -1.20
CA VAL A 422 5.90 3.94 -2.58
C VAL A 422 5.09 4.77 -3.56
N GLN A 423 5.66 5.84 -4.06
CA GLN A 423 5.04 6.67 -5.10
C GLN A 423 5.29 6.07 -6.48
N ALA A 424 4.26 6.08 -7.33
CA ALA A 424 4.38 5.76 -8.75
C ALA A 424 4.53 7.06 -9.56
N GLY A 425 5.26 6.98 -10.68
CA GLY A 425 5.39 8.10 -11.62
C GLY A 425 6.82 8.33 -12.11
N LEU A 426 6.95 9.28 -13.01
CA LEU A 426 8.22 9.55 -13.70
C LEU A 426 9.36 9.95 -12.74
N ARG A 427 9.08 10.86 -11.81
CA ARG A 427 10.09 11.39 -10.89
C ARG A 427 10.62 10.32 -9.92
N PRO A 428 9.78 9.52 -9.20
CA PRO A 428 10.24 8.38 -8.42
C PRO A 428 11.03 7.35 -9.25
N THR A 429 10.57 7.03 -10.45
CA THR A 429 11.28 6.09 -11.34
C THR A 429 12.70 6.56 -11.69
N THR A 430 12.95 7.89 -11.75
CA THR A 430 14.33 8.38 -11.94
C THR A 430 15.21 8.13 -10.71
N ALA A 431 14.68 8.21 -9.51
CA ALA A 431 15.40 7.89 -8.27
C ALA A 431 15.72 6.40 -8.17
N ASP A 432 14.75 5.52 -8.46
CA ASP A 432 14.93 4.07 -8.47
C ASP A 432 16.02 3.64 -9.47
N LEU A 433 16.03 4.27 -10.65
CA LEU A 433 17.08 4.04 -11.63
C LEU A 433 18.44 4.52 -11.12
N MET A 434 18.49 5.69 -10.47
CA MET A 434 19.74 6.23 -9.89
C MET A 434 20.31 5.29 -8.82
N GLU A 435 19.48 4.79 -7.91
CA GLU A 435 19.85 3.82 -6.91
C GLU A 435 20.37 2.52 -7.54
N SER A 436 19.63 1.98 -8.52
CA SER A 436 20.07 0.79 -9.28
C SER A 436 21.38 0.99 -10.04
N MET A 437 21.67 2.22 -10.49
CA MET A 437 22.93 2.58 -11.14
C MET A 437 24.07 2.70 -10.13
N LEU A 438 23.83 3.21 -8.92
CA LEU A 438 24.79 3.23 -7.82
C LEU A 438 25.15 1.81 -7.39
N ASP A 439 24.20 0.89 -7.31
CA ASP A 439 24.44 -0.53 -7.05
C ASP A 439 25.31 -1.19 -8.12
N THR A 440 25.09 -0.84 -9.39
CA THR A 440 25.77 -1.51 -10.51
C THR A 440 27.10 -0.88 -10.89
N PHE A 441 27.19 0.47 -10.84
CA PHE A 441 28.31 1.29 -11.27
C PHE A 441 28.69 2.37 -10.23
N PRO A 442 28.97 2.02 -8.96
CA PRO A 442 29.09 2.98 -7.87
C PRO A 442 30.07 4.11 -8.14
N LEU A 443 31.32 3.78 -8.47
CA LEU A 443 32.36 4.79 -8.63
C LEU A 443 32.20 5.68 -9.89
N PRO A 444 31.89 5.11 -11.08
CA PRO A 444 31.59 5.93 -12.26
C PRO A 444 30.44 6.91 -12.03
N VAL A 445 29.36 6.51 -11.34
CA VAL A 445 28.23 7.38 -11.05
C VAL A 445 28.61 8.48 -10.06
N LEU A 446 29.32 8.15 -8.96
CA LEU A 446 29.76 9.17 -7.99
C LEU A 446 30.74 10.20 -8.57
N ARG A 447 31.62 9.81 -9.52
CA ARG A 447 32.46 10.76 -10.23
C ARG A 447 31.64 11.71 -11.12
N LEU A 448 30.59 11.22 -11.77
CA LEU A 448 29.69 12.07 -12.54
C LEU A 448 28.83 12.98 -11.63
N CYS A 449 28.37 12.47 -10.48
CA CYS A 449 27.67 13.30 -9.48
C CYS A 449 28.57 14.42 -8.94
N ARG A 450 29.87 14.16 -8.73
CA ARG A 450 30.83 15.21 -8.39
C ARG A 450 30.88 16.31 -9.46
N ALA A 451 30.93 15.92 -10.73
CA ALA A 451 30.93 16.91 -11.81
C ALA A 451 29.65 17.80 -11.77
N TRP A 452 28.51 17.28 -11.34
CA TRP A 452 27.30 18.08 -11.14
C TRP A 452 27.45 19.13 -10.02
N VAL A 453 28.17 18.80 -8.94
CA VAL A 453 28.46 19.75 -7.86
C VAL A 453 29.41 20.83 -8.32
N ASP A 454 30.39 20.48 -9.19
CA ASP A 454 31.39 21.40 -9.71
C ASP A 454 30.90 22.27 -10.88
N GLU A 455 29.73 21.99 -11.46
CA GLU A 455 29.08 22.86 -12.45
C GLU A 455 28.93 24.28 -11.89
N PRO A 456 29.27 25.32 -12.65
CA PRO A 456 29.05 26.70 -12.22
C PRO A 456 27.55 26.93 -12.02
N LEU A 457 27.19 27.47 -10.86
CA LEU A 457 25.83 27.99 -10.63
C LEU A 457 25.63 29.10 -11.69
N LEU A 458 24.53 29.11 -12.40
CA LEU A 458 24.20 30.09 -13.43
C LEU A 458 24.45 31.49 -12.88
N ASN A 459 25.53 32.10 -13.31
CA ASN A 459 25.83 33.48 -12.96
C ASN A 459 24.97 34.42 -13.80
N GLU A 460 24.52 35.51 -13.20
CA GLU A 460 23.78 36.63 -13.85
C GLU A 460 24.42 37.15 -15.12
N ASN A 461 25.67 36.77 -15.44
CA ASN A 461 26.42 37.18 -16.63
C ASN A 461 26.24 36.27 -17.87
N ASP A 462 25.55 35.13 -17.76
CA ASP A 462 25.19 34.29 -18.90
C ASP A 462 23.89 34.78 -19.58
N SER A 463 23.87 36.09 -19.87
CA SER A 463 22.74 36.80 -20.45
C SER A 463 22.30 36.34 -21.86
N VAL A 464 22.95 35.32 -22.43
CA VAL A 464 22.62 34.78 -23.76
C VAL A 464 21.73 33.54 -23.70
N ARG A 465 21.52 32.93 -22.50
CA ARG A 465 20.62 31.78 -22.30
C ARG A 465 19.37 32.08 -21.46
N VAL A 466 19.31 33.24 -20.83
CA VAL A 466 18.22 33.65 -19.93
C VAL A 466 16.99 34.15 -20.70
N ASP A 467 17.12 34.51 -21.98
CA ASP A 467 15.98 34.99 -22.79
C ASP A 467 14.95 33.90 -23.15
N GLU A 468 15.23 32.60 -22.90
CA GLU A 468 14.32 31.50 -23.18
C GLU A 468 13.81 30.81 -21.88
N MET A 469 14.37 31.07 -20.70
CA MET A 469 13.88 30.51 -19.42
C MET A 469 13.09 31.57 -18.66
N ASP A 470 11.86 31.22 -18.33
CA ASP A 470 11.03 31.98 -17.40
C ASP A 470 11.75 32.02 -16.04
N LEU A 471 12.02 33.22 -15.50
CA LEU A 471 12.71 33.43 -14.22
C LEU A 471 12.02 32.66 -13.06
N GLU A 472 10.71 32.37 -13.20
CA GLU A 472 9.92 31.60 -12.22
C GLU A 472 10.33 30.12 -12.15
N THR A 473 10.93 29.54 -13.19
CA THR A 473 11.29 28.11 -13.25
C THR A 473 12.79 27.83 -13.25
N ALA A 474 13.63 28.88 -13.18
CA ALA A 474 15.10 28.75 -13.24
C ALA A 474 15.69 27.87 -12.11
N TRP A 475 14.98 27.69 -11.02
CA TRP A 475 15.39 26.87 -9.85
C TRP A 475 15.14 25.36 -10.05
N VAL A 476 14.23 24.96 -10.92
CA VAL A 476 13.76 23.58 -11.07
C VAL A 476 14.87 22.58 -11.42
N PRO A 477 15.82 22.90 -12.33
CA PRO A 477 16.94 21.99 -12.62
C PRO A 477 17.89 21.76 -11.42
N LEU A 478 18.07 22.75 -10.55
CA LEU A 478 18.87 22.59 -9.34
C LEU A 478 18.12 21.75 -8.30
N GLU A 479 16.82 21.97 -8.15
CA GLU A 479 15.97 21.17 -7.27
C GLU A 479 15.99 19.69 -7.68
N ALA A 480 15.82 19.37 -8.98
CA ALA A 480 15.88 18.01 -9.50
C ALA A 480 17.23 17.33 -9.23
N LYS A 481 18.33 18.06 -9.37
CA LYS A 481 19.68 17.58 -9.03
C LYS A 481 19.77 17.20 -7.54
N LEU A 482 19.30 18.10 -6.66
CA LEU A 482 19.32 17.90 -5.23
C LEU A 482 18.35 16.77 -4.82
N TRP A 483 17.21 16.66 -5.48
CA TRP A 483 16.24 15.59 -5.22
C TRP A 483 16.84 14.22 -5.55
N LEU A 484 17.47 14.03 -6.72
CA LEU A 484 18.13 12.77 -7.09
C LEU A 484 19.24 12.39 -6.09
N MET A 485 20.06 13.36 -5.67
CA MET A 485 21.12 13.10 -4.71
C MET A 485 20.57 12.79 -3.31
N GLY A 486 19.49 13.45 -2.93
CA GLY A 486 18.83 13.22 -1.65
C GLY A 486 18.13 11.88 -1.58
N SER A 487 17.34 11.51 -2.61
CA SER A 487 16.61 10.23 -2.65
C SER A 487 17.52 9.01 -2.59
N THR A 488 18.79 9.15 -2.98
CA THR A 488 19.79 8.07 -2.95
C THR A 488 20.83 8.23 -1.85
N HIS A 489 20.54 9.01 -0.80
CA HIS A 489 21.51 9.37 0.25
C HIS A 489 22.09 8.17 0.98
N GLU A 490 21.30 7.14 1.25
CA GLU A 490 21.74 5.91 1.92
C GLU A 490 22.80 5.18 1.08
N ALA A 491 22.49 4.89 -0.18
CA ALA A 491 23.42 4.23 -1.10
C ALA A 491 24.71 5.04 -1.31
N VAL A 492 24.60 6.36 -1.46
CA VAL A 492 25.75 7.26 -1.60
C VAL A 492 26.61 7.24 -0.33
N SER A 493 25.99 7.33 0.85
CA SER A 493 26.70 7.32 2.12
C SER A 493 27.41 5.99 2.38
N GLU A 494 26.75 4.85 2.11
CA GLU A 494 27.34 3.51 2.24
C GLU A 494 28.57 3.34 1.34
N ILE A 495 28.49 3.76 0.07
CA ILE A 495 29.63 3.67 -0.86
C ILE A 495 30.80 4.54 -0.40
N LEU A 496 30.53 5.70 0.20
CA LEU A 496 31.58 6.65 0.64
C LEU A 496 32.18 6.31 2.01
N LEU A 497 31.49 5.51 2.85
CA LEU A 497 31.96 5.13 4.19
C LEU A 497 33.34 4.44 4.16
N ASP A 498 33.59 3.60 3.18
CA ASP A 498 34.80 2.80 3.06
C ASP A 498 35.87 3.39 2.11
N ARG A 499 35.63 4.60 1.56
CA ARG A 499 36.47 5.13 0.45
C ARG A 499 36.70 6.63 0.57
N GLU A 500 37.95 7.00 0.82
CA GLU A 500 38.44 8.40 0.75
C GLU A 500 39.19 8.63 -0.55
N GLU A 501 38.51 8.67 -1.69
CA GLU A 501 39.11 9.02 -2.97
C GLU A 501 38.83 10.49 -3.32
N PRO A 502 39.85 11.32 -3.63
CA PRO A 502 39.64 12.75 -3.82
C PRO A 502 38.90 13.13 -5.12
N ASP A 503 38.66 12.16 -6.01
CA ASP A 503 37.90 12.33 -7.25
C ASP A 503 36.43 11.90 -7.14
N LEU A 504 36.00 11.40 -5.98
CA LEU A 504 34.61 11.06 -5.71
C LEU A 504 33.81 12.27 -5.20
N LEU A 505 32.51 12.12 -5.14
CA LEU A 505 31.59 13.08 -4.57
C LEU A 505 31.95 13.39 -3.11
N SER A 506 32.10 14.68 -2.79
CA SER A 506 32.27 15.17 -1.42
C SER A 506 30.94 15.73 -0.91
N ILE A 507 30.30 15.05 0.05
CA ILE A 507 29.05 15.50 0.64
C ILE A 507 29.19 16.89 1.31
N PRO A 508 30.23 17.17 2.12
CA PRO A 508 30.41 18.51 2.69
C PRO A 508 30.50 19.61 1.62
N ASN A 509 31.27 19.38 0.54
CA ASN A 509 31.36 20.34 -0.56
C ASN A 509 30.02 20.55 -1.29
N MET A 510 29.26 19.49 -1.47
CA MET A 510 27.89 19.57 -2.05
C MET A 510 26.98 20.44 -1.18
N LEU A 511 26.98 20.20 0.14
CA LEU A 511 26.14 20.93 1.08
C LEU A 511 26.53 22.41 1.17
N GLU A 512 27.83 22.72 1.17
CA GLU A 512 28.31 24.10 1.21
C GLU A 512 28.00 24.85 -0.08
N ARG A 513 28.13 24.20 -1.24
CA ARG A 513 27.99 24.88 -2.55
C ARG A 513 26.54 24.94 -3.04
N LEU A 514 25.77 23.87 -2.89
CA LEU A 514 24.43 23.77 -3.49
C LEU A 514 23.32 24.01 -2.47
N VAL A 515 23.52 23.61 -1.22
CA VAL A 515 22.44 23.65 -0.21
C VAL A 515 22.50 24.95 0.60
N LEU A 516 23.63 25.25 1.24
CA LEU A 516 23.75 26.39 2.17
C LEU A 516 23.35 27.75 1.58
N PRO A 517 23.66 28.08 0.29
CA PRO A 517 23.25 29.35 -0.30
C PRO A 517 21.73 29.47 -0.51
N ASN A 518 21.00 28.33 -0.55
CA ASN A 518 19.59 28.25 -0.89
C ASN A 518 18.68 27.98 0.33
N VAL A 519 19.23 27.80 1.53
CA VAL A 519 18.45 27.71 2.79
C VAL A 519 18.17 29.14 3.32
N SER A 520 17.37 29.89 2.56
CA SER A 520 17.03 31.28 2.88
C SER A 520 15.59 31.59 2.47
N MET A 521 14.90 32.43 3.22
CA MET A 521 13.55 32.93 2.89
C MET A 521 13.48 33.68 1.54
N HIS A 522 14.61 34.07 0.98
CA HIS A 522 14.68 34.75 -0.32
C HIS A 522 14.91 33.78 -1.49
N ALA A 523 15.20 32.52 -1.22
CA ALA A 523 15.32 31.50 -2.26
C ALA A 523 13.92 31.06 -2.75
N PRO A 524 13.81 30.49 -3.97
CA PRO A 524 12.56 29.89 -4.42
C PRO A 524 12.03 28.86 -3.40
N ALA A 525 10.74 28.90 -3.08
CA ALA A 525 10.15 28.19 -1.97
C ALA A 525 10.50 26.68 -1.99
N TYR A 526 10.19 25.99 -3.07
CA TYR A 526 10.42 24.54 -3.16
C TYR A 526 11.90 24.15 -3.26
N LEU A 527 12.77 25.04 -3.78
CA LEU A 527 14.20 24.82 -3.70
C LEU A 527 14.72 24.95 -2.26
N CYS A 528 14.24 25.94 -1.52
CA CYS A 528 14.56 26.09 -0.09
C CYS A 528 14.09 24.85 0.71
N GLY A 529 12.86 24.40 0.49
CA GLY A 529 12.33 23.18 1.09
C GLY A 529 13.19 21.97 0.77
N ARG A 530 13.56 21.77 -0.50
CA ARG A 530 14.45 20.67 -0.93
C ARG A 530 15.81 20.74 -0.25
N CYS A 531 16.37 21.93 -0.07
CA CYS A 531 17.65 22.10 0.63
C CYS A 531 17.56 21.67 2.11
N PHE A 532 16.45 21.94 2.80
CA PHE A 532 16.23 21.44 4.15
C PHE A 532 16.14 19.92 4.18
N ILE A 533 15.41 19.31 3.24
CA ILE A 533 15.26 17.85 3.14
C ILE A 533 16.62 17.19 2.89
N VAL A 534 17.41 17.67 1.91
CA VAL A 534 18.75 17.12 1.63
C VAL A 534 19.68 17.27 2.83
N SER A 535 19.61 18.40 3.56
CA SER A 535 20.35 18.58 4.80
C SER A 535 19.99 17.56 5.87
N SER A 536 18.72 17.19 5.94
CA SER A 536 18.19 16.19 6.86
C SER A 536 18.68 14.78 6.50
N GLN A 537 18.69 14.45 5.21
CA GLN A 537 19.12 13.15 4.69
C GLN A 537 20.63 12.90 4.86
N TYR A 538 21.45 13.94 4.71
CA TYR A 538 22.91 13.85 4.91
C TYR A 538 23.38 14.39 6.27
N VAL A 539 22.54 14.40 7.28
CA VAL A 539 22.82 15.01 8.58
C VAL A 539 24.07 14.45 9.26
N GLU A 540 24.32 13.16 9.14
CA GLU A 540 25.53 12.51 9.72
C GLU A 540 26.82 13.11 9.14
N ALA A 541 26.85 13.38 7.84
CA ALA A 541 28.00 13.94 7.14
C ALA A 541 28.14 15.47 7.26
N LEU A 542 27.16 16.17 7.86
CA LEU A 542 27.18 17.62 8.07
C LEU A 542 28.27 18.03 9.06
N PRO A 543 29.18 18.97 8.74
CA PRO A 543 30.00 19.63 9.75
C PRO A 543 29.14 20.38 10.78
N GLU A 544 29.53 20.39 12.06
CA GLU A 544 28.74 21.00 13.15
C GLU A 544 28.41 22.48 12.91
N ASP A 545 29.35 23.22 12.32
CA ASP A 545 29.19 24.65 12.04
C ASP A 545 28.17 24.87 10.89
N VAL A 546 28.13 23.97 9.90
CA VAL A 546 27.14 23.98 8.82
C VAL A 546 25.78 23.56 9.32
N ALA A 547 25.71 22.50 10.14
CA ALA A 547 24.49 22.06 10.81
C ALA A 547 23.87 23.18 11.66
N ARG A 548 24.70 23.94 12.40
CA ARG A 548 24.22 25.08 13.19
C ARG A 548 23.65 26.21 12.33
N LYS A 549 24.25 26.51 11.17
CA LYS A 549 23.73 27.52 10.23
C LYS A 549 22.39 27.08 9.64
N ILE A 550 22.28 25.81 9.25
CA ILE A 550 21.02 25.25 8.70
C ILE A 550 19.93 25.24 9.76
N PHE A 551 20.25 24.84 10.99
CA PHE A 551 19.32 24.87 12.12
C PHE A 551 18.77 26.29 12.37
N LEU A 552 19.65 27.29 12.41
CA LEU A 552 19.23 28.69 12.61
C LEU A 552 18.36 29.21 11.47
N ALA A 553 18.72 28.91 10.22
CA ALA A 553 17.91 29.25 9.05
C ALA A 553 16.55 28.55 9.07
N ALA A 554 16.48 27.27 9.49
CA ALA A 554 15.23 26.54 9.66
C ALA A 554 14.34 27.14 10.75
N MET A 555 14.92 27.55 11.87
CA MET A 555 14.20 28.25 12.95
C MET A 555 13.66 29.60 12.48
N GLU A 556 14.42 30.35 11.70
CA GLU A 556 13.99 31.62 11.11
C GLU A 556 12.85 31.40 10.11
N THR A 557 12.93 30.37 9.27
CA THR A 557 11.91 29.96 8.30
C THR A 557 10.60 29.62 8.97
N ILE A 558 10.62 28.86 10.08
CA ILE A 558 9.42 28.51 10.85
C ILE A 558 8.76 29.74 11.50
N HIS A 559 9.58 30.71 11.92
CA HIS A 559 9.11 31.98 12.54
C HIS A 559 8.49 32.95 11.53
N ALA A 560 8.81 32.81 10.25
CA ALA A 560 8.35 33.71 9.22
C ALA A 560 6.80 33.66 9.11
N PRO A 561 6.15 34.82 8.82
CA PRO A 561 4.72 34.86 8.54
C PRO A 561 4.34 33.96 7.35
N ASP A 562 3.12 33.41 7.37
CA ASP A 562 2.62 32.52 6.31
C ASP A 562 2.50 33.23 4.95
N GLU A 563 2.38 34.54 4.94
CA GLU A 563 2.39 35.34 3.71
C GLU A 563 3.78 35.38 3.02
N LEU A 564 4.86 35.10 3.76
CA LEU A 564 6.23 35.11 3.23
C LEU A 564 6.77 33.72 2.95
N VAL A 565 6.42 32.74 3.78
CA VAL A 565 6.93 31.35 3.67
C VAL A 565 5.75 30.39 3.79
N SER A 566 5.56 29.57 2.76
CA SER A 566 4.50 28.60 2.72
C SER A 566 4.68 27.49 3.79
N LEU A 567 3.59 26.86 4.17
CA LEU A 567 3.59 25.77 5.16
C LEU A 567 4.48 24.59 4.73
N GLN A 568 4.51 24.27 3.44
CA GLN A 568 5.36 23.22 2.85
C GLN A 568 6.84 23.40 3.20
N VAL A 569 7.35 24.61 3.02
CA VAL A 569 8.76 24.95 3.33
C VAL A 569 9.02 24.89 4.83
N LYS A 570 8.08 25.36 5.64
CA LYS A 570 8.17 25.27 7.11
C LYS A 570 8.28 23.83 7.58
N LEU A 571 7.54 22.90 6.96
CA LEU A 571 7.58 21.48 7.31
C LEU A 571 8.89 20.81 6.88
N SER A 572 9.44 21.20 5.73
CA SER A 572 10.80 20.78 5.35
C SER A 572 11.85 21.25 6.37
N ALA A 573 11.70 22.48 6.88
CA ALA A 573 12.55 22.99 7.95
C ALA A 573 12.36 22.24 9.28
N VAL A 574 11.13 21.84 9.63
CA VAL A 574 10.80 21.00 10.80
C VAL A 574 11.53 19.65 10.71
N ARG A 575 11.47 18.99 9.53
CA ARG A 575 12.17 17.71 9.30
C ARG A 575 13.69 17.85 9.48
N ALA A 576 14.28 18.92 8.95
CA ALA A 576 15.71 19.21 9.13
C ALA A 576 16.07 19.43 10.62
N ILE A 577 15.25 20.16 11.36
CA ILE A 577 15.44 20.38 12.81
C ILE A 577 15.36 19.06 13.56
N CYS A 578 14.37 18.20 13.25
CA CYS A 578 14.19 16.90 13.88
C CYS A 578 15.44 16.03 13.72
N ASN A 579 15.93 15.88 12.50
CA ASN A 579 17.07 15.02 12.21
C ASN A 579 18.40 15.61 12.75
N ILE A 580 18.59 16.93 12.70
CA ILE A 580 19.74 17.58 13.35
C ILE A 580 19.72 17.33 14.87
N GLN A 581 18.55 17.39 15.53
CA GLN A 581 18.43 17.09 16.95
C GLN A 581 18.75 15.63 17.27
N ARG A 582 18.29 14.70 16.45
CA ARG A 582 18.50 13.24 16.65
C ARG A 582 19.98 12.87 16.49
N GLU A 583 20.64 13.35 15.43
CA GLU A 583 21.99 12.95 15.07
C GLU A 583 23.08 13.85 15.67
N LYS A 584 22.80 15.12 15.87
CA LYS A 584 23.76 16.13 16.37
C LYS A 584 23.19 16.97 17.52
N PRO A 585 22.79 16.33 18.65
CA PRO A 585 22.12 17.03 19.74
C PRO A 585 22.94 18.16 20.37
N GLU A 586 24.27 18.14 20.25
CA GLU A 586 25.14 19.23 20.74
C GLU A 586 24.95 20.54 19.97
N VAL A 587 24.54 20.47 18.69
CA VAL A 587 24.26 21.65 17.84
C VAL A 587 23.05 22.44 18.36
N THR A 588 22.07 21.79 18.94
CA THR A 588 20.75 22.33 19.32
C THR A 588 20.55 22.42 20.82
N LYS A 589 21.59 22.12 21.63
CA LYS A 589 21.54 21.92 23.08
C LYS A 589 20.89 23.04 23.88
N HIS A 590 21.05 24.30 23.42
CA HIS A 590 20.56 25.49 24.12
C HIS A 590 19.24 26.03 23.55
N ASP A 591 18.64 25.35 22.55
CA ASP A 591 17.47 25.88 21.83
C ASP A 591 16.17 25.14 22.13
N GLY A 592 16.23 24.05 22.89
CA GLY A 592 15.08 23.15 23.14
C GLY A 592 13.84 23.87 23.68
N GLY A 593 13.97 24.82 24.58
CA GLY A 593 12.86 25.58 25.12
C GLY A 593 12.17 26.47 24.06
N THR A 594 12.95 27.04 23.16
CA THR A 594 12.45 27.85 22.06
C THR A 594 11.74 27.00 21.05
N VAL A 595 12.31 25.85 20.68
CA VAL A 595 11.73 24.89 19.72
C VAL A 595 10.39 24.36 20.23
N LEU A 596 10.33 23.86 21.45
CA LEU A 596 9.09 23.32 22.02
C LEU A 596 7.94 24.34 22.07
N LYS A 597 8.25 25.60 22.38
CA LYS A 597 7.23 26.67 22.38
C LYS A 597 6.73 27.00 20.98
N GLN A 598 7.61 26.99 19.98
CA GLN A 598 7.25 27.27 18.60
C GLN A 598 6.41 26.15 17.99
N PHE A 599 6.87 24.90 18.15
CA PHE A 599 6.14 23.75 17.62
C PHE A 599 4.79 23.54 18.32
N GLY A 600 4.71 23.80 19.63
CA GLY A 600 3.42 23.85 20.32
C GLY A 600 2.45 24.88 19.73
N GLY A 601 2.96 25.97 19.15
CA GLY A 601 2.19 26.99 18.44
C GLY A 601 1.76 26.58 17.03
N LEU A 602 2.46 25.67 16.36
CA LEU A 602 2.11 25.16 15.02
C LEU A 602 1.02 24.08 15.06
N LEU A 603 0.94 23.31 16.15
CA LEU A 603 0.01 22.19 16.30
C LEU A 603 -1.46 22.49 15.93
N PRO A 604 -2.06 23.65 16.29
CA PRO A 604 -3.46 23.93 15.99
C PRO A 604 -3.81 24.08 14.49
N ASN A 605 -2.80 24.37 13.66
CA ASN A 605 -2.97 24.64 12.23
C ASN A 605 -2.45 23.49 11.35
N ALA A 606 -1.93 22.43 11.97
CA ALA A 606 -1.34 21.28 11.26
C ALA A 606 -2.41 20.29 10.79
N THR A 607 -2.18 19.67 9.65
CA THR A 607 -2.99 18.58 9.07
C THR A 607 -2.47 17.21 9.55
N HIS A 608 -3.10 16.13 9.11
CA HIS A 608 -2.79 14.76 9.55
C HIS A 608 -1.29 14.39 9.52
N SER A 609 -0.68 14.35 8.33
CA SER A 609 0.74 13.95 8.16
C SER A 609 1.70 14.96 8.78
N THR A 610 1.33 16.23 8.78
CA THR A 610 2.12 17.31 9.37
C THR A 610 2.10 17.28 10.89
N LEU A 611 0.98 16.85 11.51
CA LEU A 611 0.91 16.65 12.97
C LEU A 611 1.91 15.61 13.46
N VAL A 612 1.99 14.47 12.76
CA VAL A 612 2.92 13.39 13.09
C VAL A 612 4.35 13.92 13.09
N LEU A 613 4.78 14.61 12.04
CA LEU A 613 6.13 15.18 11.93
C LEU A 613 6.45 16.20 13.06
N ILE A 614 5.50 17.07 13.39
CA ILE A 614 5.67 18.05 14.47
C ILE A 614 5.77 17.35 15.83
N LEU A 615 4.93 16.33 16.08
CA LEU A 615 4.94 15.55 17.31
C LEU A 615 6.24 14.77 17.47
N GLU A 616 6.76 14.13 16.42
CA GLU A 616 8.07 13.47 16.42
C GLU A 616 9.20 14.46 16.74
N THR A 617 9.12 15.67 16.18
CA THR A 617 10.12 16.70 16.48
C THR A 617 10.03 17.14 17.94
N ILE A 618 8.83 17.33 18.47
CA ILE A 618 8.63 17.64 19.90
C ILE A 618 9.26 16.52 20.77
N GLU A 619 8.98 15.26 20.43
CA GLU A 619 9.56 14.11 21.13
C GLU A 619 11.09 14.14 21.16
N ALA A 620 11.72 14.40 20.02
CA ALA A 620 13.17 14.45 19.89
C ALA A 620 13.84 15.53 20.78
N PHE A 621 13.13 16.62 21.08
CA PHE A 621 13.63 17.69 21.96
C PHE A 621 13.35 17.48 23.44
N ILE A 622 12.60 16.47 23.84
CA ILE A 622 12.39 16.12 25.25
C ILE A 622 13.61 15.34 25.76
N PRO A 623 14.31 15.79 26.78
CA PRO A 623 15.52 15.12 27.26
C PRO A 623 15.23 13.73 27.83
N GLN A 624 15.94 12.72 27.34
CA GLN A 624 15.87 11.34 27.88
C GLN A 624 16.95 11.05 28.93
N ARG A 625 17.98 11.86 29.02
CA ARG A 625 19.09 11.73 30.01
C ARG A 625 19.29 13.04 30.74
N THR A 626 19.85 12.97 31.94
CA THR A 626 20.28 14.13 32.73
C THR A 626 21.42 14.85 32.01
N THR A 627 21.10 15.69 31.07
CA THR A 627 21.98 16.66 30.44
C THR A 627 21.66 18.05 30.97
N THR A 628 22.65 18.92 31.00
CA THR A 628 22.48 20.35 31.31
C THR A 628 21.69 21.02 30.17
N SER A 629 20.38 20.75 30.07
CA SER A 629 19.50 21.42 29.14
C SER A 629 18.91 22.67 29.82
N ASP A 630 18.83 23.77 29.10
CA ASP A 630 18.20 25.02 29.56
C ASP A 630 16.65 24.93 29.54
N LEU A 631 16.10 23.72 29.48
CA LEU A 631 14.66 23.43 29.45
C LEU A 631 14.06 23.61 30.84
N ASP A 632 13.11 24.53 30.94
CA ASP A 632 12.36 24.79 32.17
C ASP A 632 11.10 23.89 32.27
N LEU A 633 10.70 23.57 33.49
CA LEU A 633 9.48 22.80 33.75
C LEU A 633 8.23 23.44 33.16
N ALA A 634 8.17 24.77 33.10
CA ALA A 634 7.01 25.49 32.57
C ALA A 634 6.79 25.23 31.06
N THR A 635 7.87 25.12 30.31
CA THR A 635 7.81 24.76 28.86
C THR A 635 7.32 23.33 28.68
N LEU A 636 7.78 22.37 29.49
CA LEU A 636 7.32 20.98 29.42
C LEU A 636 5.83 20.87 29.81
N ILE A 637 5.38 21.59 30.81
CA ILE A 637 3.97 21.69 31.18
C ILE A 637 3.13 22.23 30.03
N TYR A 638 3.58 23.29 29.36
CA TYR A 638 2.90 23.81 28.16
C TYR A 638 2.81 22.76 27.06
N THR A 639 3.88 22.00 26.82
CA THR A 639 3.93 20.91 25.82
C THR A 639 2.93 19.81 26.15
N VAL A 640 2.81 19.37 27.40
CA VAL A 640 1.79 18.37 27.81
C VAL A 640 0.38 18.84 27.44
N HIS A 641 0.04 20.08 27.76
CA HIS A 641 -1.29 20.61 27.46
C HIS A 641 -1.55 20.76 25.95
N ALA A 642 -0.54 21.20 25.19
CA ALA A 642 -0.65 21.34 23.74
C ALA A 642 -0.87 19.97 23.07
N VAL A 643 -0.12 18.96 23.47
CA VAL A 643 -0.21 17.59 22.94
C VAL A 643 -1.55 16.92 23.30
N LEU A 644 -2.02 17.08 24.54
CA LEU A 644 -3.34 16.56 24.94
C LEU A 644 -4.49 17.25 24.18
N LYS A 645 -4.35 18.53 23.81
CA LYS A 645 -5.33 19.23 22.98
C LYS A 645 -5.36 18.63 21.56
N VAL A 646 -4.20 18.29 20.99
CA VAL A 646 -4.12 17.59 19.68
C VAL A 646 -4.82 16.24 19.77
N TRP A 647 -4.52 15.43 20.78
CA TRP A 647 -5.19 14.16 21.01
C TRP A 647 -6.72 14.34 21.03
N TYR A 648 -7.23 15.29 21.80
CA TYR A 648 -8.68 15.53 21.90
C TYR A 648 -9.35 15.89 20.57
N SER A 649 -8.62 16.58 19.68
CA SER A 649 -9.13 17.00 18.37
C SER A 649 -9.01 15.92 17.29
N HIS A 650 -8.17 14.88 17.48
CA HIS A 650 -7.81 13.86 16.49
C HIS A 650 -7.94 12.43 17.01
N THR A 651 -8.90 12.16 17.91
CA THR A 651 -9.11 10.85 18.56
C THR A 651 -9.48 9.70 17.62
N MET A 652 -9.86 9.99 16.38
CA MET A 652 -10.20 8.98 15.36
C MET A 652 -9.02 8.65 14.43
N ASP A 653 -7.85 9.23 14.69
CA ASP A 653 -6.66 9.08 13.88
C ASP A 653 -5.60 8.26 14.61
N PRO A 654 -5.41 6.97 14.23
CA PRO A 654 -4.47 6.09 14.92
C PRO A 654 -3.01 6.55 14.87
N SER A 655 -2.59 7.23 13.78
CA SER A 655 -1.21 7.68 13.61
C SER A 655 -0.89 8.86 14.53
N VAL A 656 -1.82 9.82 14.61
CA VAL A 656 -1.71 10.94 15.55
C VAL A 656 -1.79 10.44 17.00
N GLU A 657 -2.70 9.51 17.29
CA GLU A 657 -2.82 8.91 18.62
C GLU A 657 -1.52 8.23 19.06
N LEU A 658 -0.90 7.46 18.17
CA LEU A 658 0.37 6.79 18.44
C LEU A 658 1.49 7.80 18.72
N SER A 659 1.61 8.84 17.90
CA SER A 659 2.63 9.89 18.06
C SER A 659 2.44 10.69 19.36
N VAL A 660 1.20 11.04 19.71
CA VAL A 660 0.86 11.66 21.00
C VAL A 660 1.27 10.75 22.15
N SER A 661 0.99 9.45 22.05
CA SER A 661 1.35 8.44 23.03
C SER A 661 2.86 8.41 23.30
N TYR A 662 3.69 8.46 22.24
CA TYR A 662 5.16 8.50 22.37
C TYR A 662 5.64 9.79 23.03
N VAL A 663 5.11 10.96 22.65
CA VAL A 663 5.45 12.24 23.30
C VAL A 663 5.12 12.21 24.79
N LEU A 664 3.92 11.72 25.15
CA LEU A 664 3.52 11.63 26.57
C LEU A 664 4.39 10.65 27.35
N GLN A 665 4.74 9.50 26.77
CA GLN A 665 5.68 8.55 27.40
C GLN A 665 7.05 9.17 27.62
N THR A 666 7.58 9.88 26.63
CA THR A 666 8.88 10.56 26.74
C THR A 666 8.84 11.67 27.79
N LEU A 667 7.74 12.43 27.90
CA LEU A 667 7.54 13.42 28.96
C LEU A 667 7.49 12.79 30.36
N VAL A 668 6.86 11.63 30.53
CA VAL A 668 6.84 10.88 31.79
C VAL A 668 8.23 10.36 32.14
N GLN A 669 9.04 9.97 31.16
CA GLN A 669 10.42 9.50 31.35
C GLN A 669 11.43 10.64 31.54
N CYS A 670 11.03 11.88 31.25
CA CYS A 670 11.90 13.04 31.31
C CYS A 670 12.55 13.19 32.70
N PRO A 671 13.89 13.36 32.80
CA PRO A 671 14.60 13.42 34.08
C PRO A 671 14.47 14.76 34.82
N ILE A 672 13.83 15.77 34.24
CA ILE A 672 13.61 17.08 34.86
C ILE A 672 12.67 16.94 36.04
N ALA A 673 13.08 17.40 37.20
CA ALA A 673 12.33 17.27 38.45
C ALA A 673 10.91 17.88 38.32
N GLY A 674 9.89 17.12 38.71
CA GLY A 674 8.50 17.51 38.67
C GLY A 674 7.81 17.32 37.32
N CYS A 675 8.54 16.99 36.25
CA CYS A 675 7.94 16.78 34.94
C CYS A 675 7.07 15.51 34.90
N ARG A 676 7.60 14.39 35.43
CA ARG A 676 6.90 13.09 35.49
C ARG A 676 5.59 13.19 36.27
N GLU A 677 5.68 13.67 37.50
CA GLU A 677 4.54 13.79 38.41
C GLU A 677 3.46 14.71 37.80
N HIS A 678 3.91 15.82 37.21
CA HIS A 678 2.99 16.75 36.57
C HIS A 678 2.31 16.12 35.34
N THR A 679 3.07 15.50 34.46
CA THR A 679 2.55 14.86 33.22
C THR A 679 1.54 13.77 33.58
N VAL A 680 1.89 12.83 34.48
CA VAL A 680 0.98 11.76 34.92
C VAL A 680 -0.31 12.35 35.48
N ARG A 681 -0.22 13.36 36.36
CA ARG A 681 -1.40 14.00 36.96
C ARG A 681 -2.28 14.64 35.91
N VAL A 682 -1.73 15.47 35.03
CA VAL A 682 -2.50 16.18 33.98
C VAL A 682 -3.12 15.22 32.99
N CYS A 683 -2.38 14.17 32.57
CA CYS A 683 -2.92 13.14 31.70
C CYS A 683 -4.12 12.43 32.34
N MET A 684 -4.00 12.01 33.60
CA MET A 684 -5.12 11.31 34.28
C MET A 684 -6.31 12.26 34.55
N GLU A 685 -6.08 13.53 34.86
CA GLU A 685 -7.13 14.54 34.98
C GLU A 685 -7.87 14.82 33.67
N ALA A 686 -7.18 14.74 32.53
CA ALA A 686 -7.77 14.95 31.19
C ALA A 686 -8.45 13.69 30.63
N LEU A 687 -7.83 12.49 30.80
CA LEU A 687 -8.27 11.26 30.16
C LEU A 687 -9.36 10.52 30.95
N ALA A 688 -9.29 10.50 32.30
CA ALA A 688 -10.25 9.76 33.11
C ALA A 688 -11.71 10.24 32.94
N PRO A 689 -12.04 11.53 32.76
CA PRO A 689 -13.41 11.97 32.48
C PRO A 689 -13.95 11.47 31.13
N CYS A 690 -13.08 11.14 30.17
CA CYS A 690 -13.49 10.63 28.85
C CYS A 690 -13.99 9.17 28.92
N LEU A 691 -13.79 8.47 30.05
CA LEU A 691 -14.37 7.15 30.32
C LEU A 691 -15.84 7.24 30.79
N ALA A 692 -16.64 8.10 30.20
CA ALA A 692 -18.06 8.26 30.54
C ALA A 692 -18.95 7.51 29.54
N VAL A 693 -19.96 6.79 30.06
CA VAL A 693 -20.89 5.96 29.27
C VAL A 693 -22.05 6.76 28.66
N GLU A 694 -22.30 7.99 29.14
CA GLU A 694 -23.51 8.79 28.81
C GLU A 694 -23.35 9.77 27.63
N GLN A 695 -22.25 9.69 26.84
CA GLN A 695 -22.06 10.60 25.71
C GLN A 695 -22.68 10.01 24.43
N GLU A 696 -23.74 10.63 23.92
CA GLU A 696 -24.43 10.25 22.67
C GLU A 696 -23.60 10.47 21.38
N GLU A 697 -22.46 11.16 21.45
CA GLU A 697 -21.58 11.43 20.31
C GLU A 697 -20.21 10.77 20.53
N LEU A 698 -19.74 10.02 19.52
CA LEU A 698 -18.41 9.40 19.36
C LEU A 698 -17.68 9.12 20.68
N SER A 699 -17.76 7.88 21.15
CA SER A 699 -17.12 7.47 22.40
C SER A 699 -15.60 7.70 22.34
N LEU A 700 -15.11 8.65 23.13
CA LEU A 700 -13.67 8.89 23.34
C LEU A 700 -13.00 7.80 24.20
N ALA A 701 -13.79 6.90 24.75
CA ALA A 701 -13.33 5.95 25.75
C ALA A 701 -12.26 4.95 25.23
N PRO A 702 -12.34 4.39 24.02
CA PRO A 702 -11.29 3.49 23.51
C PRO A 702 -9.94 4.19 23.42
N SER A 703 -9.88 5.37 22.80
CA SER A 703 -8.66 6.17 22.69
C SER A 703 -8.14 6.65 24.04
N ALA A 704 -9.03 7.11 24.95
CA ALA A 704 -8.65 7.48 26.31
C ALA A 704 -8.08 6.28 27.09
N ALA A 705 -8.66 5.10 26.93
CA ALA A 705 -8.16 3.86 27.56
C ALA A 705 -6.77 3.47 27.06
N ALA A 706 -6.53 3.60 25.73
CA ALA A 706 -5.23 3.37 25.12
C ALA A 706 -4.18 4.38 25.62
N MET A 707 -4.54 5.67 25.71
CA MET A 707 -3.66 6.71 26.26
C MET A 707 -3.35 6.48 27.73
N ILE A 708 -4.35 6.17 28.58
CA ILE A 708 -4.15 5.83 29.99
C ILE A 708 -3.16 4.68 30.10
N ARG A 709 -3.37 3.57 29.37
CA ARG A 709 -2.46 2.43 29.34
C ARG A 709 -1.04 2.83 28.96
N SER A 710 -0.89 3.65 27.93
CA SER A 710 0.40 4.13 27.43
C SER A 710 1.18 4.93 28.49
N VAL A 711 0.54 5.86 29.17
CA VAL A 711 1.14 6.65 30.26
C VAL A 711 1.48 5.77 31.46
N LEU A 712 0.58 4.85 31.85
CA LEU A 712 0.80 3.94 32.99
C LEU A 712 1.96 2.97 32.76
N GLN A 713 2.24 2.61 31.50
CA GLN A 713 3.32 1.68 31.15
C GLN A 713 4.67 2.20 31.64
N VAL A 714 4.95 3.50 31.48
CA VAL A 714 6.24 4.13 31.75
C VAL A 714 6.29 4.86 33.12
N ALA A 715 5.13 5.17 33.71
CA ALA A 715 5.06 5.83 35.02
C ALA A 715 5.55 4.94 36.16
N ASP A 716 6.17 5.53 37.17
CA ASP A 716 6.62 4.84 38.40
C ASP A 716 5.57 4.90 39.53
N ALA A 717 5.77 4.09 40.55
CA ALA A 717 4.88 4.02 41.72
C ALA A 717 4.69 5.36 42.42
N ALA A 718 5.73 6.19 42.48
CA ALA A 718 5.70 7.47 43.21
C ALA A 718 4.79 8.48 42.48
N SER A 719 4.84 8.54 41.15
CA SER A 719 3.96 9.42 40.35
C SER A 719 2.53 8.90 40.24
N LEU A 720 2.32 7.58 40.32
CA LEU A 720 0.98 6.96 40.22
C LEU A 720 0.20 7.02 41.56
N SER A 721 0.85 6.82 42.69
CA SER A 721 0.16 6.73 43.98
C SER A 721 -0.80 7.89 44.27
N PRO A 722 -0.50 9.16 43.92
CA PRO A 722 -1.43 10.28 44.14
C PRO A 722 -2.64 10.29 43.23
N VAL A 723 -2.55 9.68 42.02
CA VAL A 723 -3.62 9.73 41.00
C VAL A 723 -4.52 8.51 41.02
N VAL A 724 -4.04 7.36 41.53
CA VAL A 724 -4.82 6.12 41.61
C VAL A 724 -6.14 6.27 42.33
N PRO A 725 -6.29 7.02 43.43
CA PRO A 725 -7.56 7.19 44.13
C PRO A 725 -8.66 7.89 43.28
N THR A 726 -8.27 8.68 42.30
CA THR A 726 -9.20 9.36 41.38
C THR A 726 -9.42 8.58 40.09
N LEU A 727 -8.40 7.86 39.63
CA LEU A 727 -8.45 7.07 38.39
C LEU A 727 -9.24 5.77 38.58
N PHE A 728 -8.94 5.01 39.64
CA PHE A 728 -9.55 3.68 39.87
C PHE A 728 -11.08 3.70 39.87
N PRO A 729 -11.77 4.62 40.56
CA PRO A 729 -13.24 4.65 40.55
C PRO A 729 -13.83 4.88 39.14
N ARG A 730 -13.18 5.73 38.34
CA ARG A 730 -13.62 6.01 36.96
C ARG A 730 -13.44 4.81 36.04
N VAL A 731 -12.27 4.18 36.09
CA VAL A 731 -11.99 2.94 35.34
C VAL A 731 -13.00 1.85 35.73
N ALA A 732 -13.21 1.67 37.02
CA ALA A 732 -14.15 0.70 37.56
C ALA A 732 -15.61 0.95 37.09
N ALA A 733 -16.07 2.21 37.20
CA ALA A 733 -17.41 2.60 36.76
C ALA A 733 -17.65 2.32 35.29
N TYR A 734 -16.67 2.64 34.43
CA TYR A 734 -16.75 2.36 32.99
C TYR A 734 -16.75 0.85 32.72
N MET A 735 -15.83 0.09 33.30
CA MET A 735 -15.69 -1.36 33.06
C MET A 735 -16.89 -2.18 33.54
N LEU A 736 -17.68 -1.69 34.48
CA LEU A 736 -18.89 -2.35 34.96
C LEU A 736 -20.10 -2.14 34.04
N VAL A 737 -20.03 -1.25 33.06
CA VAL A 737 -21.18 -0.88 32.20
C VAL A 737 -20.88 -1.04 30.70
N ALA A 738 -19.67 -0.72 30.27
CA ALA A 738 -19.28 -0.66 28.86
C ALA A 738 -19.10 -2.04 28.21
N ASP A 739 -19.37 -2.10 26.90
CA ASP A 739 -19.27 -3.34 26.08
C ASP A 739 -18.20 -3.20 24.97
N ASP A 740 -17.42 -2.12 24.98
CA ASP A 740 -16.35 -1.91 24.00
C ASP A 740 -15.15 -2.80 24.30
N VAL A 741 -14.76 -3.65 23.33
CA VAL A 741 -13.70 -4.67 23.48
C VAL A 741 -12.34 -4.02 23.66
N GLU A 742 -12.02 -3.02 22.86
CA GLU A 742 -10.71 -2.37 22.84
C GLU A 742 -10.48 -1.59 24.13
N ALA A 743 -11.44 -0.77 24.53
CA ALA A 743 -11.38 -0.03 25.80
C ALA A 743 -11.24 -0.99 26.98
N MET A 744 -12.03 -2.07 27.03
CA MET A 744 -11.97 -3.06 28.10
C MET A 744 -10.62 -3.74 28.20
N GLN A 745 -10.02 -4.17 27.08
CA GLN A 745 -8.70 -4.80 27.08
C GLN A 745 -7.60 -3.81 27.53
N ASN A 746 -7.62 -2.58 27.07
CA ASN A 746 -6.68 -1.54 27.49
C ASN A 746 -6.83 -1.22 28.98
N LEU A 747 -8.06 -1.16 29.50
CA LEU A 747 -8.29 -0.90 30.92
C LEU A 747 -7.95 -2.10 31.81
N ILE A 748 -8.15 -3.35 31.38
CA ILE A 748 -7.65 -4.54 32.09
C ILE A 748 -6.11 -4.46 32.24
N GLN A 749 -5.40 -4.14 31.14
CA GLN A 749 -3.95 -3.95 31.21
C GLN A 749 -3.57 -2.81 32.15
N SER A 750 -4.32 -1.71 32.14
CA SER A 750 -4.12 -0.58 33.04
C SER A 750 -4.29 -0.97 34.52
N LEU A 751 -5.34 -1.76 34.84
CA LEU A 751 -5.54 -2.31 36.18
C LEU A 751 -4.37 -3.21 36.62
N VAL A 752 -3.87 -4.06 35.72
CA VAL A 752 -2.65 -4.86 36.01
C VAL A 752 -1.49 -3.95 36.38
N MET A 753 -1.22 -2.90 35.58
CA MET A 753 -0.07 -2.02 35.82
C MET A 753 -0.17 -1.24 37.15
N ILE A 754 -1.35 -0.69 37.46
CA ILE A 754 -1.50 0.04 38.73
C ILE A 754 -1.46 -0.90 39.95
N LEU A 755 -2.01 -2.12 39.81
CA LEU A 755 -1.99 -3.11 40.90
C LEU A 755 -0.59 -3.70 41.12
N ASP A 756 0.20 -3.86 40.04
CA ASP A 756 1.62 -4.28 40.17
C ASP A 756 2.51 -3.20 40.79
N LYS A 757 2.30 -1.93 40.41
CA LYS A 757 3.15 -0.80 40.84
C LYS A 757 2.74 -0.19 42.18
N CYS A 758 1.42 -0.17 42.50
CA CYS A 758 0.87 0.52 43.69
C CYS A 758 -0.19 -0.34 44.40
N PRO A 759 0.10 -1.62 44.77
CA PRO A 759 -0.89 -2.53 45.30
C PRO A 759 -1.65 -2.01 46.52
N ASP A 760 -0.92 -1.48 47.52
CA ASP A 760 -1.50 -0.94 48.74
C ASP A 760 -2.47 0.21 48.49
N THR A 761 -2.13 1.11 47.54
CA THR A 761 -2.98 2.26 47.20
C THR A 761 -4.24 1.80 46.51
N VAL A 762 -4.15 0.84 45.52
CA VAL A 762 -5.30 0.30 44.81
C VAL A 762 -6.23 -0.45 45.76
N LEU A 763 -5.68 -1.31 46.61
CA LEU A 763 -6.50 -2.10 47.57
C LEU A 763 -7.16 -1.25 48.65
N ALA A 764 -6.64 -0.06 48.92
CA ALA A 764 -7.28 0.93 49.79
C ALA A 764 -8.36 1.78 49.14
N CYS A 765 -8.49 1.72 47.80
CA CYS A 765 -9.52 2.44 47.06
C CYS A 765 -10.92 1.82 47.24
N SER A 766 -11.92 2.60 46.94
CA SER A 766 -13.32 2.15 46.76
C SER A 766 -13.90 2.78 45.48
N ASP A 767 -14.97 2.18 44.95
CA ASP A 767 -15.73 2.83 43.85
C ASP A 767 -16.52 4.03 44.36
N GLU A 768 -17.24 4.71 43.46
CA GLU A 768 -18.09 5.87 43.77
C GLU A 768 -19.23 5.56 44.77
N ARG A 769 -19.56 4.28 44.96
CA ARG A 769 -20.58 3.77 45.89
C ARG A 769 -20.00 3.31 47.23
N GLY A 770 -18.66 3.40 47.40
CA GLY A 770 -17.99 2.94 48.63
C GLY A 770 -17.70 1.46 48.66
N VAL A 771 -17.82 0.73 47.55
CA VAL A 771 -17.48 -0.70 47.47
C VAL A 771 -15.97 -0.84 47.40
N ALA A 772 -15.39 -1.71 48.24
CA ALA A 772 -13.95 -1.92 48.28
C ALA A 772 -13.36 -2.42 46.94
N ALA A 773 -12.17 -1.97 46.60
CA ALA A 773 -11.50 -2.23 45.30
C ALA A 773 -11.49 -3.72 44.92
N ILE A 774 -11.20 -4.60 45.92
CA ILE A 774 -11.18 -6.05 45.65
C ILE A 774 -12.55 -6.59 45.22
N GLN A 775 -13.64 -6.10 45.78
CA GLN A 775 -15.00 -6.50 45.41
C GLN A 775 -15.35 -5.96 44.02
N VAL A 776 -14.96 -4.74 43.73
CA VAL A 776 -15.14 -4.15 42.40
C VAL A 776 -14.40 -4.93 41.33
N MET A 777 -13.14 -5.28 41.58
CA MET A 777 -12.33 -6.11 40.66
C MET A 777 -12.95 -7.50 40.44
N LEU A 778 -13.52 -8.11 41.46
CA LEU A 778 -14.26 -9.39 41.34
C LEU A 778 -15.52 -9.25 40.49
N HIS A 779 -16.27 -8.15 40.64
CA HIS A 779 -17.45 -7.90 39.78
C HIS A 779 -17.02 -7.63 38.31
N ILE A 780 -15.88 -6.97 38.09
CA ILE A 780 -15.33 -6.80 36.73
C ILE A 780 -14.97 -8.18 36.14
N ILE A 781 -14.30 -9.05 36.89
CA ILE A 781 -13.94 -10.40 36.45
C ILE A 781 -15.22 -11.20 36.14
N GLU A 782 -16.22 -11.20 37.02
CA GLU A 782 -17.51 -11.87 36.83
C GLU A 782 -18.15 -11.39 35.53
N ARG A 783 -18.22 -10.08 35.32
CA ARG A 783 -18.76 -9.48 34.11
C ARG A 783 -18.03 -9.94 32.85
N VAL A 784 -16.69 -9.82 32.81
CA VAL A 784 -15.88 -10.24 31.66
C VAL A 784 -16.04 -11.72 31.34
N LEU A 785 -16.14 -12.58 32.37
CA LEU A 785 -16.40 -14.02 32.19
C LEU A 785 -17.80 -14.31 31.62
N CYS A 786 -18.78 -13.44 31.86
CA CYS A 786 -20.16 -13.57 31.32
C CYS A 786 -20.31 -12.98 29.92
N MET A 787 -19.38 -12.12 29.47
CA MET A 787 -19.41 -11.49 28.15
C MET A 787 -18.86 -12.42 27.05
N ASP A 788 -18.85 -11.93 25.80
CA ASP A 788 -18.27 -12.64 24.66
C ASP A 788 -16.78 -12.97 24.87
N GLU A 789 -16.31 -14.04 24.25
CA GLU A 789 -14.94 -14.52 24.40
C GLU A 789 -13.86 -13.48 24.01
N GLN A 790 -14.16 -12.57 23.08
CA GLN A 790 -13.28 -11.48 22.68
C GLN A 790 -12.92 -10.55 23.85
N MET A 791 -13.82 -10.43 24.85
CA MET A 791 -13.55 -9.66 26.06
C MET A 791 -12.53 -10.32 27.00
N CYS A 792 -12.37 -11.64 26.87
CA CYS A 792 -11.43 -12.38 27.72
C CYS A 792 -9.96 -12.09 27.38
N GLY A 793 -9.59 -11.67 26.19
CA GLY A 793 -8.26 -11.30 25.71
C GLY A 793 -7.04 -11.71 26.59
N ASN A 794 -5.84 -11.62 26.05
CA ASN A 794 -4.61 -12.04 26.74
C ASN A 794 -4.34 -11.36 28.11
N ALA A 795 -4.94 -10.19 28.35
CA ALA A 795 -4.70 -9.41 29.57
C ALA A 795 -5.44 -9.98 30.80
N LEU A 796 -6.57 -10.70 30.63
CA LEU A 796 -7.37 -11.21 31.74
C LEU A 796 -6.59 -12.22 32.61
N GLY A 797 -5.83 -13.11 31.99
CA GLY A 797 -5.01 -14.09 32.73
C GLY A 797 -3.97 -13.42 33.60
N LYS A 798 -3.29 -12.39 33.07
CA LYS A 798 -2.33 -11.60 33.82
C LYS A 798 -3.01 -10.82 34.94
N PHE A 799 -4.18 -10.26 34.70
CA PHE A 799 -4.98 -9.58 35.72
C PHE A 799 -5.36 -10.50 36.88
N LEU A 800 -5.86 -11.70 36.57
CA LEU A 800 -6.17 -12.73 37.60
C LEU A 800 -4.92 -13.09 38.40
N VAL A 801 -3.81 -13.37 37.74
CA VAL A 801 -2.54 -13.71 38.44
C VAL A 801 -2.09 -12.57 39.33
N THR A 802 -2.13 -11.32 38.85
CA THR A 802 -1.74 -10.15 39.62
C THR A 802 -2.64 -10.01 40.87
N ILE A 803 -3.96 -10.21 40.76
CA ILE A 803 -4.87 -10.18 41.91
C ILE A 803 -4.56 -11.32 42.88
N PHE A 804 -4.25 -12.53 42.41
CA PHE A 804 -3.86 -13.67 43.27
C PHE A 804 -2.62 -13.36 44.06
N VAL A 805 -1.64 -12.71 43.46
CA VAL A 805 -0.40 -12.33 44.13
C VAL A 805 -0.62 -11.22 45.14
N GLN A 806 -1.33 -10.16 44.80
CA GLN A 806 -1.44 -8.96 45.62
C GLN A 806 -2.53 -9.03 46.68
N ALA A 807 -3.62 -9.77 46.45
CA ALA A 807 -4.80 -9.83 47.33
C ALA A 807 -5.19 -11.26 47.75
N GLY A 808 -4.30 -12.24 47.61
CA GLY A 808 -4.62 -13.68 47.81
C GLY A 808 -5.33 -14.03 49.10
N GLN A 809 -4.95 -13.42 50.23
CA GLN A 809 -5.61 -13.65 51.52
C GLN A 809 -7.06 -13.15 51.57
N GLN A 810 -7.36 -12.05 50.89
CA GLN A 810 -8.70 -11.47 50.82
C GLN A 810 -9.61 -12.28 49.88
N LEU A 811 -9.04 -13.04 48.94
CA LEU A 811 -9.76 -13.90 48.00
C LEU A 811 -10.17 -15.26 48.59
N ALA A 812 -9.59 -15.69 49.67
CA ALA A 812 -9.83 -17.02 50.24
C ALA A 812 -11.34 -17.38 50.39
N PRO A 813 -12.22 -16.46 50.81
CA PRO A 813 -13.67 -16.81 50.96
C PRO A 813 -14.39 -17.07 49.63
N VAL A 814 -13.88 -16.47 48.51
CA VAL A 814 -14.52 -16.53 47.20
C VAL A 814 -13.81 -17.46 46.21
N MET A 815 -12.65 -18.01 46.58
CA MET A 815 -11.78 -18.76 45.68
C MET A 815 -12.46 -19.98 45.07
N ALA A 816 -13.29 -20.69 45.82
CA ALA A 816 -14.02 -21.85 45.30
C ALA A 816 -15.00 -21.48 44.18
N ALA A 817 -15.72 -20.37 44.36
CA ALA A 817 -16.64 -19.86 43.34
C ALA A 817 -15.88 -19.34 42.11
N LEU A 818 -14.76 -18.65 42.32
CA LEU A 818 -13.91 -18.14 41.22
C LEU A 818 -13.30 -19.28 40.40
N LEU A 819 -12.74 -20.32 41.03
CA LEU A 819 -12.25 -21.52 40.36
C LEU A 819 -13.35 -22.19 39.52
N HIS A 820 -14.56 -22.32 40.07
CA HIS A 820 -15.68 -22.88 39.33
C HIS A 820 -16.03 -22.03 38.09
N ALA A 821 -16.11 -20.70 38.23
CA ALA A 821 -16.40 -19.79 37.13
C ALA A 821 -15.33 -19.83 36.01
N LEU A 822 -14.04 -19.87 36.39
CA LEU A 822 -12.95 -19.97 35.42
C LEU A 822 -12.98 -21.28 34.63
N VAL A 823 -13.22 -22.42 35.30
CA VAL A 823 -13.32 -23.72 34.62
C VAL A 823 -14.60 -23.81 33.81
N ALA A 824 -15.72 -23.24 34.27
CA ALA A 824 -16.98 -23.17 33.50
C ALA A 824 -16.79 -22.38 32.19
N LYS A 825 -16.12 -21.20 32.24
CA LYS A 825 -15.82 -20.44 31.03
C LYS A 825 -14.85 -21.21 30.11
N LEU A 826 -13.82 -21.86 30.66
CA LEU A 826 -12.88 -22.69 29.91
C LEU A 826 -13.57 -23.86 29.19
N ALA A 827 -14.60 -24.46 29.81
CA ALA A 827 -15.37 -25.56 29.22
C ALA A 827 -16.08 -25.15 27.92
N HIS A 828 -16.47 -23.90 27.84
CA HIS A 828 -17.19 -23.33 26.67
C HIS A 828 -16.31 -22.50 25.76
N ALA A 829 -15.04 -22.32 26.09
CA ALA A 829 -14.11 -21.54 25.30
C ALA A 829 -13.88 -22.14 23.89
N THR A 830 -14.23 -21.38 22.85
CA THR A 830 -14.06 -21.74 21.42
C THR A 830 -12.80 -21.14 20.82
N THR A 831 -12.38 -19.98 21.33
CA THR A 831 -11.15 -19.29 20.88
C THR A 831 -9.94 -19.71 21.71
N SER A 832 -8.79 -19.83 21.04
CA SER A 832 -7.52 -20.17 21.71
C SER A 832 -7.09 -19.09 22.72
N GLU A 833 -7.33 -17.82 22.40
CA GLU A 833 -6.98 -16.69 23.28
C GLU A 833 -7.75 -16.74 24.60
N CYS A 834 -9.06 -16.99 24.57
CA CYS A 834 -9.85 -17.16 25.77
C CYS A 834 -9.37 -18.37 26.58
N ALA A 835 -9.09 -19.51 25.93
CA ALA A 835 -8.57 -20.69 26.62
C ALA A 835 -7.20 -20.42 27.26
N TRP A 836 -6.26 -19.84 26.56
CA TRP A 836 -4.89 -19.61 27.07
C TRP A 836 -4.84 -18.65 28.25
N THR A 837 -5.61 -17.56 28.21
CA THR A 837 -5.68 -16.60 29.32
C THR A 837 -6.22 -17.23 30.61
N LEU A 838 -7.24 -18.10 30.50
CA LEU A 838 -7.81 -18.83 31.63
C LEU A 838 -6.84 -19.92 32.11
N LEU A 839 -6.24 -20.67 31.19
CA LEU A 839 -5.26 -21.71 31.50
C LEU A 839 -4.04 -21.13 32.20
N TYR A 840 -3.57 -19.93 31.83
CA TYR A 840 -2.46 -19.27 32.51
C TYR A 840 -2.77 -18.99 33.98
N ALA A 841 -3.94 -18.44 34.27
CA ALA A 841 -4.37 -18.18 35.64
C ALA A 841 -4.52 -19.48 36.49
N LEU A 842 -5.11 -20.50 35.88
CA LEU A 842 -5.29 -21.82 36.56
C LEU A 842 -3.95 -22.55 36.75
N ALA A 843 -3.05 -22.49 35.76
CA ALA A 843 -1.71 -23.03 35.83
C ALA A 843 -0.89 -22.35 36.94
N PHE A 844 -1.03 -21.03 37.11
CA PHE A 844 -0.40 -20.30 38.19
C PHE A 844 -0.87 -20.78 39.58
N LEU A 845 -2.19 -20.92 39.74
CA LEU A 845 -2.75 -21.45 41.00
C LEU A 845 -2.30 -22.89 41.24
N MET A 846 -2.24 -23.73 40.23
CA MET A 846 -1.72 -25.08 40.31
C MET A 846 -0.24 -25.10 40.69
N ALA A 847 0.56 -24.19 40.16
CA ALA A 847 1.99 -24.12 40.51
C ALA A 847 2.25 -23.78 41.99
N HIS A 848 1.36 -22.97 42.61
CA HIS A 848 1.61 -22.44 43.95
C HIS A 848 0.73 -23.08 45.05
N HIS A 849 -0.46 -23.62 44.69
CA HIS A 849 -1.47 -24.10 45.63
C HIS A 849 -2.08 -25.43 45.21
N ALA A 850 -1.30 -26.36 44.62
CA ALA A 850 -1.75 -27.59 43.98
C ALA A 850 -2.71 -28.43 44.82
N ASP A 851 -2.38 -28.71 46.07
CA ASP A 851 -3.22 -29.54 46.97
C ASP A 851 -4.64 -28.97 47.13
N ALA A 852 -4.73 -27.65 47.33
CA ALA A 852 -6.02 -26.97 47.51
C ALA A 852 -6.82 -26.94 46.23
N VAL A 853 -6.14 -26.64 45.08
CA VAL A 853 -6.80 -26.56 43.76
C VAL A 853 -7.27 -27.91 43.28
N VAL A 854 -6.44 -28.96 43.41
CA VAL A 854 -6.78 -30.31 43.01
C VAL A 854 -7.97 -30.80 43.84
N LYS A 855 -7.93 -30.63 45.15
CA LYS A 855 -9.00 -31.07 46.07
C LYS A 855 -10.33 -30.34 45.76
N GLN A 856 -10.29 -29.05 45.50
CA GLN A 856 -11.45 -28.24 45.18
C GLN A 856 -12.05 -28.63 43.81
N LEU A 857 -11.21 -28.71 42.76
CA LEU A 857 -11.68 -29.04 41.40
C LEU A 857 -12.12 -30.49 41.26
N ASP A 858 -11.50 -31.44 41.98
CA ASP A 858 -11.89 -32.85 41.95
C ASP A 858 -13.21 -33.11 42.64
N SER A 859 -13.57 -32.32 43.68
CA SER A 859 -14.86 -32.37 44.35
C SER A 859 -15.99 -31.61 43.64
N THR A 860 -15.67 -30.83 42.60
CA THR A 860 -16.63 -30.00 41.84
C THR A 860 -17.02 -30.70 40.56
N TYR A 861 -18.31 -30.85 40.28
CA TYR A 861 -18.83 -31.48 39.05
C TYR A 861 -19.45 -30.43 38.14
N MET A 862 -19.17 -30.54 36.82
CA MET A 862 -19.70 -29.70 35.78
C MET A 862 -21.00 -30.29 35.17
N ASP A 863 -21.68 -29.56 34.32
CA ASP A 863 -23.02 -29.88 33.77
C ASP A 863 -23.16 -31.27 33.14
N ARG A 864 -22.08 -31.92 32.73
CA ARG A 864 -22.05 -33.27 32.15
C ARG A 864 -21.72 -34.37 33.17
N GLY A 865 -21.61 -34.02 34.46
CA GLY A 865 -21.24 -34.97 35.52
C GLY A 865 -19.74 -35.32 35.53
N GLU A 866 -18.91 -34.61 34.78
CA GLU A 866 -17.47 -34.76 34.78
C GLU A 866 -16.85 -33.88 35.88
N SER A 867 -15.78 -34.34 36.52
CA SER A 867 -15.00 -33.53 37.48
C SER A 867 -14.40 -32.29 36.78
N ALA A 868 -14.50 -31.13 37.43
CA ALA A 868 -13.87 -29.89 36.93
C ALA A 868 -12.36 -30.04 36.75
N LEU A 869 -11.71 -30.89 37.59
CA LEU A 869 -10.28 -31.18 37.43
C LEU A 869 -9.96 -31.90 36.13
N VAL A 870 -10.76 -32.94 35.77
CA VAL A 870 -10.57 -33.72 34.54
C VAL A 870 -10.76 -32.85 33.31
N LEU A 871 -11.80 -32.00 33.31
CA LEU A 871 -12.06 -31.05 32.23
C LEU A 871 -10.92 -30.06 32.07
N PHE A 872 -10.45 -29.42 33.15
CA PHE A 872 -9.33 -28.47 33.12
C PHE A 872 -8.07 -29.12 32.60
N VAL A 873 -7.67 -30.29 33.13
CA VAL A 873 -6.44 -30.97 32.74
C VAL A 873 -6.49 -31.42 31.28
N ARG A 874 -7.63 -31.94 30.81
CA ARG A 874 -7.81 -32.31 29.41
C ARG A 874 -7.59 -31.10 28.47
N ARG A 875 -8.22 -29.97 28.78
CA ARG A 875 -8.08 -28.75 27.98
C ARG A 875 -6.67 -28.20 28.06
N TRP A 876 -6.07 -28.21 29.25
CA TRP A 876 -4.71 -27.77 29.45
C TRP A 876 -3.68 -28.54 28.59
N LEU A 877 -3.78 -29.87 28.59
CA LEU A 877 -2.88 -30.74 27.81
C LEU A 877 -3.09 -30.57 26.30
N ALA A 878 -4.32 -30.29 25.86
CA ALA A 878 -4.60 -30.03 24.44
C ALA A 878 -3.98 -28.70 23.96
N ASP A 879 -3.99 -27.66 24.81
CA ASP A 879 -3.62 -26.31 24.38
C ASP A 879 -2.20 -25.86 24.80
N VAL A 880 -1.55 -26.54 25.77
CA VAL A 880 -0.25 -26.13 26.31
C VAL A 880 0.87 -26.13 25.27
N GLY A 881 0.79 -26.95 24.23
CA GLY A 881 1.78 -27.04 23.15
C GLY A 881 1.88 -25.77 22.28
N TYR A 882 0.87 -24.92 22.33
CA TYR A 882 0.85 -23.66 21.56
C TYR A 882 1.38 -22.45 22.34
N VAL A 883 1.75 -22.62 23.60
CA VAL A 883 2.30 -21.54 24.45
C VAL A 883 3.76 -21.31 24.06
N THR A 884 4.07 -20.13 23.51
CA THR A 884 5.40 -19.76 22.99
C THR A 884 6.18 -18.82 23.90
N THR A 885 5.49 -18.05 24.75
CA THR A 885 6.11 -17.05 25.63
C THR A 885 6.85 -17.73 26.79
N PRO A 886 8.19 -17.52 26.96
CA PRO A 886 8.99 -18.26 27.90
C PRO A 886 8.53 -18.18 29.36
N ASP A 887 8.14 -17.00 29.82
CA ASP A 887 7.69 -16.81 31.22
C ASP A 887 6.34 -17.48 31.49
N VAL A 888 5.43 -17.40 30.53
CA VAL A 888 4.13 -18.09 30.59
C VAL A 888 4.34 -19.60 30.59
N LEU A 889 5.18 -20.10 29.68
CA LEU A 889 5.51 -21.53 29.57
C LEU A 889 6.12 -22.08 30.87
N ARG A 890 6.96 -21.29 31.55
CA ARG A 890 7.53 -21.66 32.86
C ARG A 890 6.45 -21.91 33.89
N VAL A 891 5.44 -21.06 33.97
CA VAL A 891 4.30 -21.23 34.90
C VAL A 891 3.53 -22.51 34.57
N HIS A 892 3.26 -22.77 33.29
CA HIS A 892 2.60 -23.98 32.84
C HIS A 892 3.41 -25.25 33.24
N ILE A 893 4.73 -25.26 32.99
CA ILE A 893 5.59 -26.37 33.35
C ILE A 893 5.58 -26.59 34.85
N GLN A 894 5.71 -25.53 35.66
CA GLN A 894 5.68 -25.62 37.12
C GLN A 894 4.34 -26.18 37.61
N GLY A 895 3.23 -25.69 37.04
CA GLY A 895 1.89 -26.18 37.35
C GLY A 895 1.71 -27.67 37.02
N LEU A 896 2.18 -28.11 35.86
CA LEU A 896 2.12 -29.53 35.42
C LEU A 896 2.97 -30.43 36.35
N VAL A 897 4.16 -29.95 36.76
CA VAL A 897 5.00 -30.69 37.73
C VAL A 897 4.26 -30.86 39.07
N GLN A 898 3.62 -29.79 39.55
CA GLN A 898 2.85 -29.85 40.79
C GLN A 898 1.60 -30.72 40.64
N LEU A 899 0.88 -30.68 39.57
CA LEU A 899 -0.25 -31.59 39.25
C LEU A 899 0.20 -33.05 39.29
N PHE A 900 1.35 -33.37 38.71
CA PHE A 900 1.90 -34.73 38.73
C PHE A 900 2.24 -35.21 40.17
N MET A 901 2.69 -34.31 41.01
CA MET A 901 2.98 -34.62 42.44
C MET A 901 1.71 -34.83 43.28
N HIS A 902 0.56 -34.27 42.87
CA HIS A 902 -0.74 -34.35 43.54
C HIS A 902 -1.76 -35.15 42.76
N TRP A 903 -1.32 -36.19 42.06
CA TRP A 903 -2.14 -37.03 41.19
C TRP A 903 -3.33 -37.64 41.92
N THR A 904 -4.51 -37.62 41.25
CA THR A 904 -5.75 -38.23 41.79
C THR A 904 -6.27 -39.37 40.90
N PRO A 905 -7.02 -40.35 41.42
CA PRO A 905 -7.58 -41.46 40.64
C PRO A 905 -8.50 -41.01 39.49
N SER A 906 -9.12 -39.81 39.59
CA SER A 906 -9.98 -39.25 38.58
C SER A 906 -9.24 -38.93 37.30
N LEU A 907 -7.93 -38.74 37.33
CA LEU A 907 -7.09 -38.49 36.19
C LEU A 907 -6.55 -39.74 35.47
N GLU A 908 -6.70 -40.94 36.08
CA GLU A 908 -6.16 -42.20 35.52
C GLU A 908 -6.84 -42.61 34.22
N ALA A 909 -8.08 -42.16 33.97
CA ALA A 909 -8.80 -42.41 32.72
C ALA A 909 -8.56 -41.40 31.60
N LEU A 910 -7.68 -40.41 31.83
CA LEU A 910 -7.37 -39.39 30.84
C LEU A 910 -6.34 -39.92 29.82
N TYR A 911 -6.74 -39.93 28.56
CA TYR A 911 -5.87 -40.18 27.40
C TYR A 911 -5.59 -38.91 26.70
N VAL A 912 -4.31 -38.71 26.32
CA VAL A 912 -3.84 -37.60 25.50
C VAL A 912 -3.34 -38.18 24.20
N ASP A 913 -3.83 -37.70 23.08
CA ASP A 913 -3.29 -38.04 21.76
C ASP A 913 -1.88 -37.43 21.66
N GLY A 914 -0.86 -38.29 21.54
CA GLY A 914 0.48 -37.83 21.26
C GLY A 914 0.61 -37.35 19.81
N ASP A 915 1.65 -36.55 19.53
CA ASP A 915 1.97 -36.14 18.16
C ASP A 915 2.07 -37.37 17.26
N VAL A 916 1.32 -37.36 16.15
CA VAL A 916 1.47 -38.35 15.10
C VAL A 916 2.89 -38.18 14.54
N LEU A 917 3.79 -39.11 14.88
CA LEU A 917 5.12 -39.12 14.28
C LEU A 917 4.94 -39.30 12.77
N PRO A 918 5.36 -38.32 11.94
CA PRO A 918 5.25 -38.47 10.51
C PRO A 918 6.00 -39.76 10.08
N ALA A 919 5.34 -40.53 9.17
CA ALA A 919 5.94 -41.72 8.63
C ALA A 919 7.35 -41.40 8.11
N PRO A 920 8.31 -42.35 8.19
CA PRO A 920 9.69 -42.10 7.79
C PRO A 920 9.88 -41.53 6.40
N ASP A 921 8.91 -41.74 5.52
CA ASP A 921 8.92 -41.28 4.11
C ASP A 921 8.36 -39.85 3.91
N ASP A 922 7.60 -39.30 4.87
CA ASP A 922 7.03 -37.97 4.78
C ASP A 922 7.93 -36.85 5.35
N ARG A 923 9.13 -37.18 5.78
CA ARG A 923 10.06 -36.21 6.34
C ARG A 923 10.79 -35.46 5.25
N ILE A 924 10.57 -34.15 5.18
CA ILE A 924 11.38 -33.26 4.33
C ILE A 924 12.85 -33.42 4.69
N MET A 925 13.65 -33.96 3.75
CA MET A 925 15.07 -34.18 3.94
C MET A 925 15.85 -32.89 3.75
N THR A 926 16.14 -32.20 4.84
CA THR A 926 17.03 -31.02 4.80
C THR A 926 18.48 -31.44 4.57
N ARG A 927 19.31 -30.57 3.97
CA ARG A 927 20.74 -30.82 3.72
C ARG A 927 21.52 -31.25 4.98
N SER A 928 21.18 -30.78 6.14
CA SER A 928 21.77 -31.15 7.44
C SER A 928 21.40 -32.57 7.86
N ARG A 929 20.15 -33.03 7.61
CA ARG A 929 19.70 -34.39 7.89
C ARG A 929 20.31 -35.42 6.93
N VAL A 930 20.53 -35.05 5.67
CA VAL A 930 21.27 -35.89 4.72
C VAL A 930 22.73 -36.10 5.15
N LYS A 931 23.36 -35.04 5.70
CA LYS A 931 24.72 -35.16 6.26
C LYS A 931 24.77 -36.05 7.51
N SER A 932 23.81 -35.93 8.44
CA SER A 932 23.79 -36.74 9.66
C SER A 932 23.54 -38.24 9.37
N ARG A 933 22.78 -38.58 8.34
CA ARG A 933 22.63 -39.99 7.89
C ARG A 933 23.86 -40.59 7.23
N LYS A 934 24.79 -39.76 6.72
CA LYS A 934 26.08 -40.27 6.16
C LYS A 934 27.13 -40.56 7.23
N TYR A 935 26.90 -40.14 8.48
CA TYR A 935 27.81 -40.34 9.61
C TYR A 935 27.22 -41.19 10.76
N ALA A 936 25.99 -41.68 10.62
CA ALA A 936 25.38 -42.72 11.44
C ALA A 936 25.29 -44.02 10.65
#